data_09ef784afcdbeaf8de733346d15c60d9
#
_entry.id   09ef784afcdbeaf8de733346d15c60d9
#
_cell.length_a   1.000
_cell.length_b   1.000
_cell.length_c   1.000
_cell.angle_alpha   90.00
_cell.angle_beta   90.00
_cell.angle_gamma   90.00
#
_symmetry.space_group_name_H-M   'P 1'
#
loop_
_entity.id
_entity.type
_entity.pdbx_description
1 polymer ?
#
loop_
_entity_poly.entity_id
_entity_poly.type
_entity_poly.pdbx_seq_one_letter_code
_entity_poly.pdbx_strand_id
1 'polypeptide(L)'
;MNHPAPQARRPRVRRALAIAFALLAALFSLQAPAHANVSGSTLYAPSSSTEGMAYVRMIRLAHSGSENGTLLATFEHWNTDGTQSDYIIKQSTDDGASWSTRSTVAGDTFSYQPFLFEYPQQLGNYPAGTLLLVGATLPSNRSGVSFREWRSTDDGATWNSVGVIQTSPGADGDGIWEPFVGLDSSGNMVMYFSDERQNATYSQFLGHMISTDGGDTWSANLDGSTKFAPGEVKDVASSNQADRPGMITVAKVGTTGTYVASYEVCGSNYNCQVHIKTSSNGDTWGSGATDLGTVPQSTDGRQLYNSPVITWNPRGGANGELLLTAMNEERLAGGTPENHQIVFANTSGGSGSWSWMPSPIGVPEAGGNSNQCGMNYSPDLLVSADGRSVRYSAAGAAGPYNCEELTGSANAGILPDVPDLSNGDPGWDQYGGTFSASGGVYTESAGGTGGNKAVTGSTGWTSYNITGDVQLGTVGANGNAGFLVRTADPTAGTDNLDGYFVGVSESSLVIGKEAYGWTQLASTPITSGLAPGSWYHLTIGVTGCEITAQGEPSGSTANPTYLAVNDCSFAQGNVGVRDYNSTASWRNVDITPAGEITGPGTTGECVDDNTNTNTSGNAIQLWACNNVPGQQWSALSDGTIRAYGKCMDISGNATANFSKIILNDCDGSGGEVWTPRSDGSLYNPQSGRCLDDPSGVTTEGTQLQIYDCNQLSPQQWKMPS
;
A
#
# COMPACT_ATOMS: atom_id res chain seq x y z
N MET A 1 15.70 6.57 -25.63
CA MET A 1 14.61 6.92 -26.55
C MET A 1 13.96 8.19 -26.05
N ASN A 2 13.93 9.24 -26.83
CA ASN A 2 12.95 10.29 -26.55
C ASN A 2 11.59 9.70 -26.95
N HIS A 3 10.84 9.14 -26.03
CA HIS A 3 9.42 8.92 -26.26
C HIS A 3 8.79 10.31 -26.38
N PRO A 4 8.37 10.76 -27.59
CA PRO A 4 7.64 12.00 -27.68
C PRO A 4 6.26 11.74 -27.09
N ALA A 5 5.89 12.53 -26.08
CA ALA A 5 4.49 12.73 -25.75
C ALA A 5 3.71 13.02 -27.05
N PRO A 6 2.47 12.57 -27.21
CA PRO A 6 1.73 12.75 -28.45
C PRO A 6 1.62 14.23 -28.78
N GLN A 7 2.26 14.65 -29.87
CA GLN A 7 2.17 16.01 -30.38
C GLN A 7 0.77 16.26 -30.93
N ALA A 8 -0.02 17.01 -30.19
CA ALA A 8 -1.26 17.58 -30.70
C ALA A 8 -0.98 18.47 -31.93
N ARG A 9 -1.48 18.06 -33.08
CA ARG A 9 -1.45 18.85 -34.31
C ARG A 9 -2.21 20.15 -34.12
N ARG A 10 -1.51 21.28 -34.15
CA ARG A 10 -2.11 22.62 -34.14
C ARG A 10 -2.79 22.89 -35.48
N PRO A 11 -4.08 23.31 -35.52
CA PRO A 11 -4.65 23.91 -36.71
C PRO A 11 -4.18 25.36 -36.81
N ARG A 12 -3.71 25.75 -38.02
CA ARG A 12 -3.43 27.14 -38.38
C ARG A 12 -4.77 27.87 -38.51
N VAL A 13 -5.05 28.85 -37.67
CA VAL A 13 -6.10 29.86 -37.91
C VAL A 13 -5.48 31.24 -37.83
N ARG A 14 -5.88 32.04 -38.81
CA ARG A 14 -5.39 33.39 -39.16
C ARG A 14 -5.78 34.42 -38.08
N ARG A 15 -4.89 35.43 -37.98
CA ARG A 15 -5.12 36.65 -37.21
C ARG A 15 -6.35 37.46 -37.76
N ALA A 16 -7.17 37.96 -36.85
CA ALA A 16 -7.77 39.30 -36.98
C ALA A 16 -8.44 39.77 -35.65
N LEU A 17 -8.12 40.97 -35.31
CA LEU A 17 -8.75 42.02 -34.46
C LEU A 17 -8.80 41.81 -32.94
N ALA A 18 -8.03 42.71 -32.32
CA ALA A 18 -8.20 43.20 -30.97
C ALA A 18 -9.48 44.07 -30.84
N ILE A 19 -10.22 43.94 -29.72
CA ILE A 19 -10.87 45.05 -28.99
C ILE A 19 -11.04 44.61 -27.53
N ALA A 20 -10.75 45.52 -26.61
CA ALA A 20 -10.71 45.43 -25.19
C ALA A 20 -12.06 45.05 -24.54
N PHE A 21 -11.99 44.12 -23.58
CA PHE A 21 -12.84 44.12 -22.40
C PHE A 21 -11.96 43.85 -21.18
N ALA A 22 -11.62 44.92 -20.49
CA ALA A 22 -11.10 44.85 -19.15
C ALA A 22 -12.29 44.81 -18.19
N LEU A 23 -12.10 44.03 -17.13
CA LEU A 23 -12.77 44.00 -15.83
C LEU A 23 -13.60 42.73 -15.52
N LEU A 24 -13.14 42.14 -14.41
CA LEU A 24 -13.66 41.00 -13.62
C LEU A 24 -13.42 39.62 -14.20
N ALA A 25 -12.15 39.26 -14.35
CA ALA A 25 -11.75 37.87 -14.07
C ALA A 25 -11.46 37.79 -12.56
N ALA A 26 -12.47 37.41 -11.79
CA ALA A 26 -12.20 36.81 -10.49
C ALA A 26 -11.28 35.62 -10.73
N LEU A 27 -10.08 35.68 -10.18
CA LEU A 27 -9.11 34.62 -10.09
C LEU A 27 -9.75 33.46 -9.30
N PHE A 28 -10.46 32.57 -9.95
CA PHE A 28 -10.46 31.20 -9.57
C PHE A 28 -9.11 30.67 -10.08
N SER A 29 -8.09 30.83 -9.27
CA SER A 29 -6.99 29.89 -9.32
C SER A 29 -7.63 28.54 -9.00
N LEU A 30 -7.80 27.70 -10.01
CA LEU A 30 -7.80 26.28 -9.82
C LEU A 30 -6.42 25.98 -9.21
N GLN A 31 -6.32 26.06 -7.88
CA GLN A 31 -5.27 25.38 -7.18
C GLN A 31 -5.55 23.91 -7.49
N ALA A 32 -4.67 23.30 -8.27
CA ALA A 32 -4.49 21.88 -8.21
C ALA A 32 -4.42 21.52 -6.72
N PRO A 33 -5.08 20.45 -6.27
CA PRO A 33 -4.94 20.01 -4.89
C PRO A 33 -3.45 19.98 -4.60
N ALA A 34 -3.02 20.70 -3.57
CA ALA A 34 -1.66 20.64 -3.11
C ALA A 34 -1.50 19.24 -2.54
N HIS A 35 -0.96 18.33 -3.33
CA HIS A 35 -0.39 17.11 -2.77
C HIS A 35 0.65 17.58 -1.77
N ALA A 36 0.46 17.25 -0.51
CA ALA A 36 1.49 17.48 0.46
C ALA A 36 2.72 16.73 -0.01
N ASN A 37 3.84 17.42 -0.06
CA ASN A 37 5.11 16.82 -0.40
C ASN A 37 5.42 15.78 0.67
N VAL A 38 5.13 14.53 0.38
CA VAL A 38 5.63 13.42 1.16
C VAL A 38 7.13 13.47 0.97
N SER A 39 7.85 13.75 2.03
CA SER A 39 9.30 13.73 2.04
C SER A 39 9.77 12.28 2.10
N GLY A 40 9.69 11.57 0.98
CA GLY A 40 10.44 10.34 0.80
C GLY A 40 11.94 10.63 0.97
N SER A 41 12.72 9.63 1.30
CA SER A 41 14.18 9.77 1.25
C SER A 41 14.64 9.78 -0.22
N THR A 42 15.69 10.53 -0.51
CA THR A 42 16.31 10.54 -1.82
C THR A 42 17.15 9.28 -2.00
N LEU A 43 16.76 8.41 -2.92
CA LEU A 43 17.51 7.24 -3.31
C LEU A 43 18.71 7.65 -4.18
N TYR A 44 18.48 8.58 -5.12
CA TYR A 44 19.51 9.16 -5.95
C TYR A 44 19.18 10.61 -6.31
N ALA A 45 20.15 11.49 -6.13
CA ALA A 45 20.11 12.88 -6.61
C ALA A 45 21.11 13.05 -7.76
N PRO A 46 20.72 13.65 -8.88
CA PRO A 46 21.63 13.93 -9.98
C PRO A 46 22.70 14.94 -9.59
N SER A 47 23.86 14.90 -10.24
CA SER A 47 24.94 15.86 -10.05
C SER A 47 24.81 17.10 -10.94
N SER A 48 23.93 17.04 -11.94
CA SER A 48 23.72 18.13 -12.91
C SER A 48 22.29 18.13 -13.47
N SER A 49 21.90 19.24 -14.05
CA SER A 49 20.60 19.39 -14.73
C SER A 49 20.50 18.62 -16.05
N THR A 50 21.56 17.93 -16.48
CA THR A 50 21.57 17.15 -17.71
C THR A 50 21.32 15.66 -17.47
N GLU A 51 21.30 15.22 -16.21
CA GLU A 51 20.98 13.84 -15.86
C GLU A 51 19.47 13.63 -15.81
N GLY A 52 19.03 12.48 -16.28
CA GLY A 52 17.65 12.01 -16.22
C GLY A 52 17.59 10.60 -15.64
N MET A 53 16.45 10.23 -15.08
CA MET A 53 16.22 8.93 -14.48
C MET A 53 14.76 8.49 -14.57
N ALA A 54 14.55 7.18 -14.51
CA ALA A 54 13.25 6.52 -14.49
C ALA A 54 13.40 5.02 -14.20
N TYR A 55 12.29 4.30 -14.11
CA TYR A 55 12.25 2.85 -14.17
C TYR A 55 13.08 2.18 -13.07
N VAL A 56 12.83 2.55 -11.81
CA VAL A 56 13.51 1.97 -10.65
C VAL A 56 13.11 0.51 -10.45
N ARG A 57 14.06 -0.30 -9.98
CA ARG A 57 13.82 -1.68 -9.51
C ARG A 57 14.64 -1.95 -8.26
N MET A 58 13.99 -2.58 -7.28
CA MET A 58 14.60 -2.87 -5.98
C MET A 58 14.47 -4.33 -5.63
N ILE A 59 15.45 -4.84 -4.89
CA ILE A 59 15.40 -6.12 -4.22
C ILE A 59 15.89 -6.00 -2.78
N ARG A 60 15.45 -6.92 -1.94
CA ARG A 60 16.00 -7.15 -0.61
C ARG A 60 16.79 -8.45 -0.63
N LEU A 61 18.07 -8.42 -0.34
CA LEU A 61 18.90 -9.61 -0.29
C LEU A 61 18.39 -10.57 0.79
N ALA A 62 18.20 -11.83 0.43
CA ALA A 62 17.67 -12.88 1.30
C ALA A 62 18.56 -14.12 1.37
N HIS A 63 19.49 -14.28 0.42
CA HIS A 63 20.34 -15.45 0.29
C HIS A 63 21.85 -15.09 0.27
N SER A 64 22.19 -13.89 0.70
CA SER A 64 23.53 -13.30 0.67
C SER A 64 24.24 -13.34 2.04
N GLY A 65 23.88 -14.27 2.92
CA GLY A 65 24.53 -14.48 4.21
C GLY A 65 24.47 -13.27 5.15
N SER A 66 25.60 -12.63 5.42
CA SER A 66 25.66 -11.45 6.31
C SER A 66 25.05 -10.19 5.69
N GLU A 67 24.88 -10.16 4.38
CA GLU A 67 24.26 -9.03 3.67
C GLU A 67 22.72 -9.17 3.58
N ASN A 68 22.13 -10.27 4.11
CA ASN A 68 20.69 -10.44 4.15
C ASN A 68 20.01 -9.25 4.81
N GLY A 69 18.96 -8.72 4.18
CA GLY A 69 18.26 -7.51 4.59
C GLY A 69 18.72 -6.23 3.90
N THR A 70 19.93 -6.22 3.31
CA THR A 70 20.39 -5.07 2.49
C THR A 70 19.45 -4.88 1.30
N LEU A 71 19.05 -3.64 1.07
CA LEU A 71 18.32 -3.26 -0.13
C LEU A 71 19.31 -2.91 -1.23
N LEU A 72 19.04 -3.42 -2.44
CA LEU A 72 19.69 -2.94 -3.66
C LEU A 72 18.65 -2.32 -4.57
N ALA A 73 19.02 -1.22 -5.23
CA ALA A 73 18.17 -0.55 -6.22
C ALA A 73 18.98 -0.20 -7.47
N THR A 74 18.33 -0.26 -8.61
CA THR A 74 18.86 0.22 -9.90
C THR A 74 17.76 0.95 -10.66
N PHE A 75 18.14 1.80 -11.59
CA PHE A 75 17.21 2.61 -12.39
C PHE A 75 17.85 2.98 -13.75
N GLU A 76 17.03 3.40 -14.69
CA GLU A 76 17.55 4.06 -15.89
C GLU A 76 18.24 5.36 -15.49
N HIS A 77 19.45 5.56 -16.01
CA HIS A 77 20.22 6.77 -15.79
C HIS A 77 20.86 7.22 -17.12
N TRP A 78 20.63 8.46 -17.51
CA TRP A 78 21.14 9.00 -18.77
C TRP A 78 21.50 10.47 -18.67
N ASN A 79 22.40 10.93 -19.54
CA ASN A 79 22.59 12.34 -19.84
C ASN A 79 21.72 12.76 -21.03
N THR A 80 21.14 13.96 -20.98
CA THR A 80 20.27 14.48 -22.04
C THR A 80 20.95 14.69 -23.37
N ASP A 81 22.27 14.80 -23.39
CA ASP A 81 23.09 14.85 -24.62
C ASP A 81 23.39 13.46 -25.19
N GLY A 82 22.93 12.39 -24.53
CA GLY A 82 23.14 11.02 -24.95
C GLY A 82 24.57 10.51 -24.81
N THR A 83 25.41 11.20 -24.05
CA THR A 83 26.84 10.85 -23.92
C THR A 83 27.12 9.76 -22.89
N GLN A 84 26.21 9.48 -21.99
CA GLN A 84 26.38 8.48 -20.93
C GLN A 84 25.05 7.84 -20.59
N SER A 85 25.07 6.51 -20.48
CA SER A 85 23.97 5.72 -19.95
C SER A 85 24.55 4.47 -19.32
N ASP A 86 24.30 4.31 -18.03
CA ASP A 86 24.78 3.19 -17.22
C ASP A 86 23.71 2.75 -16.24
N TYR A 87 23.95 1.63 -15.55
CA TYR A 87 23.11 1.16 -14.46
C TYR A 87 23.83 1.44 -13.15
N ILE A 88 23.31 2.37 -12.36
CA ILE A 88 23.81 2.65 -11.02
C ILE A 88 23.15 1.65 -10.06
N ILE A 89 23.97 0.97 -9.26
CA ILE A 89 23.49 0.11 -8.19
C ILE A 89 23.64 0.85 -6.87
N LYS A 90 22.52 1.15 -6.25
CA LYS A 90 22.45 1.77 -4.92
C LYS A 90 22.25 0.69 -3.87
N GLN A 91 22.71 0.93 -2.65
CA GLN A 91 22.46 0.08 -1.50
C GLN A 91 22.00 0.87 -0.30
N SER A 92 21.18 0.22 0.53
CA SER A 92 20.82 0.66 1.87
C SER A 92 20.95 -0.51 2.85
N THR A 93 21.58 -0.27 4.00
CA THR A 93 21.72 -1.22 5.10
C THR A 93 20.87 -0.85 6.32
N ASP A 94 20.06 0.20 6.19
CA ASP A 94 19.19 0.76 7.23
C ASP A 94 17.71 0.83 6.76
N ASP A 95 17.32 -0.17 5.99
CA ASP A 95 15.96 -0.32 5.44
C ASP A 95 15.48 0.89 4.64
N GLY A 96 16.38 1.51 3.85
CA GLY A 96 16.07 2.61 2.93
C GLY A 96 16.04 4.00 3.59
N ALA A 97 16.48 4.14 4.83
CA ALA A 97 16.65 5.44 5.48
C ALA A 97 17.80 6.25 4.86
N SER A 98 18.85 5.57 4.42
CA SER A 98 19.95 6.19 3.68
C SER A 98 20.46 5.30 2.54
N TRP A 99 21.01 5.92 1.50
CA TRP A 99 21.46 5.24 0.28
C TRP A 99 22.88 5.64 -0.11
N SER A 100 23.67 4.68 -0.50
CA SER A 100 25.01 4.88 -1.07
C SER A 100 25.15 4.14 -2.39
N THR A 101 26.05 4.59 -3.25
CA THR A 101 26.37 3.84 -4.48
C THR A 101 27.20 2.62 -4.12
N ARG A 102 26.76 1.42 -4.51
CA ARG A 102 27.50 0.19 -4.35
C ARG A 102 28.43 -0.07 -5.54
N SER A 103 27.88 0.10 -6.74
CA SER A 103 28.66 -0.07 -7.99
C SER A 103 27.95 0.63 -9.15
N THR A 104 28.63 0.65 -10.30
CA THR A 104 28.07 1.13 -11.57
C THR A 104 28.42 0.12 -12.66
N VAL A 105 27.44 -0.22 -13.48
CA VAL A 105 27.59 -1.18 -14.58
C VAL A 105 27.45 -0.45 -15.90
N ALA A 106 28.52 -0.46 -16.68
CA ALA A 106 28.51 0.13 -18.02
C ALA A 106 27.69 -0.76 -18.96
N GLY A 107 26.70 -0.19 -19.60
CA GLY A 107 25.91 -0.82 -20.67
C GLY A 107 26.50 -0.57 -22.06
N ASP A 108 25.65 -0.16 -22.98
CA ASP A 108 26.02 0.35 -24.31
C ASP A 108 25.83 1.87 -24.33
N THR A 109 25.74 2.51 -25.50
CA THR A 109 25.50 3.96 -25.58
C THR A 109 24.21 4.38 -24.89
N PHE A 110 23.16 3.53 -24.98
CA PHE A 110 21.92 3.69 -24.23
C PHE A 110 21.63 2.43 -23.44
N SER A 111 21.28 2.58 -22.18
CA SER A 111 20.95 1.51 -21.23
C SER A 111 19.61 1.81 -20.58
N TYR A 112 18.62 0.96 -20.83
CA TYR A 112 17.23 1.14 -20.41
C TYR A 112 16.73 -0.04 -19.60
N GLN A 113 15.69 0.18 -18.80
CA GLN A 113 14.84 -0.82 -18.19
C GLN A 113 15.62 -1.92 -17.44
N PRO A 114 16.47 -1.54 -16.48
CA PRO A 114 17.21 -2.52 -15.69
C PRO A 114 16.27 -3.35 -14.82
N PHE A 115 16.64 -4.63 -14.61
CA PHE A 115 15.98 -5.51 -13.65
C PHE A 115 17.03 -6.26 -12.83
N LEU A 116 16.86 -6.27 -11.50
CA LEU A 116 17.67 -7.02 -10.55
C LEU A 116 16.93 -8.27 -10.10
N PHE A 117 17.66 -9.40 -10.04
CA PHE A 117 17.13 -10.66 -9.54
C PHE A 117 18.16 -11.37 -8.67
N GLU A 118 17.81 -11.68 -7.42
CA GLU A 118 18.61 -12.56 -6.57
C GLU A 118 18.17 -14.01 -6.77
N TYR A 119 19.10 -14.91 -7.01
CA TYR A 119 18.81 -16.34 -7.14
C TYR A 119 18.35 -16.90 -5.78
N PRO A 120 17.08 -17.34 -5.65
CA PRO A 120 16.57 -17.81 -4.38
C PRO A 120 17.02 -19.23 -4.03
N GLN A 121 17.60 -19.92 -4.99
CA GLN A 121 18.12 -21.28 -4.91
C GLN A 121 19.26 -21.46 -5.88
N GLN A 122 19.90 -22.63 -5.89
CA GLN A 122 20.85 -22.94 -6.95
C GLN A 122 20.12 -23.02 -8.30
N LEU A 123 20.60 -22.25 -9.29
CA LEU A 123 20.11 -22.23 -10.68
C LEU A 123 21.30 -22.53 -11.60
N GLY A 124 21.23 -23.65 -12.31
CA GLY A 124 22.37 -24.14 -13.07
C GLY A 124 23.60 -24.34 -12.20
N ASN A 125 24.69 -23.66 -12.55
CA ASN A 125 25.98 -23.72 -11.81
C ASN A 125 26.08 -22.61 -10.74
N TYR A 126 25.07 -21.77 -10.55
CA TYR A 126 25.13 -20.59 -9.70
C TYR A 126 24.38 -20.85 -8.39
N PRO A 127 25.00 -20.58 -7.23
CA PRO A 127 24.36 -20.78 -5.93
C PRO A 127 23.27 -19.75 -5.66
N ALA A 128 22.43 -20.01 -4.67
CA ALA A 128 21.57 -18.99 -4.07
C ALA A 128 22.40 -17.77 -3.64
N GLY A 129 21.84 -16.57 -3.76
CA GLY A 129 22.51 -15.29 -3.50
C GLY A 129 23.29 -14.73 -4.70
N THR A 130 23.45 -15.50 -5.80
CA THR A 130 23.96 -14.91 -7.04
C THR A 130 22.99 -13.83 -7.53
N LEU A 131 23.50 -12.67 -7.92
CA LEU A 131 22.68 -11.59 -8.47
C LEU A 131 22.78 -11.57 -9.99
N LEU A 132 21.64 -11.36 -10.63
CA LEU A 132 21.50 -11.08 -12.05
C LEU A 132 21.06 -9.63 -12.23
N LEU A 133 21.74 -8.91 -13.11
CA LEU A 133 21.27 -7.66 -13.69
C LEU A 133 20.99 -7.92 -15.18
N VAL A 134 19.81 -7.57 -15.65
CA VAL A 134 19.47 -7.58 -17.06
C VAL A 134 18.92 -6.21 -17.46
N GLY A 135 19.18 -5.79 -18.71
CA GLY A 135 18.63 -4.55 -19.22
C GLY A 135 18.65 -4.48 -20.75
N ALA A 136 17.85 -3.59 -21.28
CA ALA A 136 17.79 -3.29 -22.72
C ALA A 136 18.88 -2.27 -23.06
N THR A 137 19.79 -2.63 -23.97
CA THR A 137 20.89 -1.77 -24.40
C THR A 137 20.85 -1.52 -25.89
N LEU A 138 21.23 -0.31 -26.30
CA LEU A 138 21.24 0.11 -27.70
C LEU A 138 22.55 0.80 -28.08
N PRO A 139 23.09 0.53 -29.27
CA PRO A 139 24.19 1.32 -29.83
C PRO A 139 23.70 2.73 -30.25
N SER A 140 24.66 3.65 -30.41
CA SER A 140 24.36 5.05 -30.79
C SER A 140 23.57 5.21 -32.08
N ASN A 141 23.75 4.30 -33.02
CA ASN A 141 23.03 4.30 -34.29
C ASN A 141 21.62 3.66 -34.21
N ARG A 142 21.21 3.18 -33.04
CA ARG A 142 19.91 2.55 -32.79
C ARG A 142 19.58 1.38 -33.73
N SER A 143 20.62 0.66 -34.19
CA SER A 143 20.48 -0.43 -35.18
C SER A 143 19.84 -1.71 -34.59
N GLY A 144 19.51 -1.72 -33.33
CA GLY A 144 18.82 -2.82 -32.66
C GLY A 144 18.80 -2.61 -31.15
N VAL A 145 17.99 -3.39 -30.47
CA VAL A 145 17.98 -3.50 -29.01
C VAL A 145 18.55 -4.84 -28.63
N SER A 146 19.37 -4.86 -27.59
CA SER A 146 19.94 -6.09 -27.05
C SER A 146 19.61 -6.22 -25.59
N PHE A 147 19.08 -7.35 -25.15
CA PHE A 147 19.10 -7.72 -23.73
C PHE A 147 20.50 -8.19 -23.40
N ARG A 148 21.10 -7.55 -22.40
CA ARG A 148 22.41 -7.93 -21.85
C ARG A 148 22.26 -8.35 -20.41
N GLU A 149 23.06 -9.33 -20.02
CA GLU A 149 23.16 -9.84 -18.67
C GLU A 149 24.51 -9.57 -18.06
N TRP A 150 24.48 -9.31 -16.75
CA TRP A 150 25.64 -9.28 -15.87
C TRP A 150 25.32 -10.09 -14.61
N ARG A 151 26.34 -10.73 -14.05
CA ARG A 151 26.23 -11.47 -12.80
C ARG A 151 27.20 -10.97 -11.75
N SER A 152 26.74 -10.97 -10.51
CA SER A 152 27.54 -10.69 -9.33
C SER A 152 27.47 -11.89 -8.36
N THR A 153 28.61 -12.22 -7.75
CA THR A 153 28.72 -13.21 -6.66
C THR A 153 29.29 -12.59 -5.38
N ASP A 154 29.29 -11.27 -5.31
CA ASP A 154 29.75 -10.46 -4.20
C ASP A 154 28.72 -9.36 -3.84
N ASP A 155 27.44 -9.75 -3.88
CA ASP A 155 26.29 -8.96 -3.45
C ASP A 155 26.18 -7.62 -4.20
N GLY A 156 26.55 -7.60 -5.48
CA GLY A 156 26.46 -6.42 -6.35
C GLY A 156 27.64 -5.45 -6.25
N ALA A 157 28.74 -5.83 -5.57
CA ALA A 157 29.92 -4.99 -5.51
C ALA A 157 30.69 -4.98 -6.84
N THR A 158 30.76 -6.14 -7.51
CA THR A 158 31.34 -6.26 -8.86
C THR A 158 30.43 -7.08 -9.77
N TRP A 159 30.51 -6.80 -11.08
CA TRP A 159 29.65 -7.42 -12.08
C TRP A 159 30.47 -7.98 -13.24
N ASN A 160 30.21 -9.23 -13.57
CA ASN A 160 30.80 -9.90 -14.72
C ASN A 160 29.77 -9.92 -15.87
N SER A 161 30.15 -9.40 -17.03
CA SER A 161 29.27 -9.44 -18.22
C SER A 161 29.13 -10.89 -18.69
N VAL A 162 27.90 -11.37 -18.78
CA VAL A 162 27.55 -12.64 -19.42
C VAL A 162 27.50 -12.44 -20.94
N GLY A 163 26.98 -11.29 -21.39
CA GLY A 163 26.87 -10.94 -22.79
C GLY A 163 25.45 -10.62 -23.22
N VAL A 164 25.24 -10.68 -24.53
CA VAL A 164 23.94 -10.48 -25.15
C VAL A 164 23.18 -11.79 -25.21
N ILE A 165 21.95 -11.79 -24.72
CA ILE A 165 21.08 -12.99 -24.64
C ILE A 165 19.92 -12.96 -25.63
N GLN A 166 19.50 -11.77 -26.08
CA GLN A 166 18.49 -11.60 -27.10
C GLN A 166 18.75 -10.28 -27.86
N THR A 167 18.33 -10.21 -29.11
CA THR A 167 18.45 -9.01 -29.95
C THR A 167 17.20 -8.76 -30.78
N SER A 168 17.05 -7.52 -31.21
CA SER A 168 16.10 -7.12 -32.25
C SER A 168 16.80 -6.46 -33.43
N PRO A 169 16.23 -6.52 -34.66
CA PRO A 169 16.84 -5.96 -35.84
C PRO A 169 16.79 -4.44 -35.93
N GLY A 170 15.99 -3.79 -35.11
CA GLY A 170 15.81 -2.34 -35.03
C GLY A 170 15.33 -1.92 -33.66
N ALA A 171 15.42 -0.63 -33.36
CA ALA A 171 14.89 -0.06 -32.12
C ALA A 171 13.50 0.56 -32.31
N ASP A 172 13.24 1.14 -33.48
CA ASP A 172 12.02 1.89 -33.73
C ASP A 172 10.98 0.99 -34.45
N GLY A 173 10.05 0.42 -33.68
CA GLY A 173 8.98 -0.44 -34.14
C GLY A 173 9.38 -1.89 -34.46
N ASP A 174 10.56 -2.32 -34.07
CA ASP A 174 11.07 -3.69 -34.15
C ASP A 174 11.89 -4.05 -32.88
N GLY A 175 11.70 -3.30 -31.79
CA GLY A 175 12.45 -3.44 -30.53
C GLY A 175 12.00 -4.61 -29.65
N ILE A 176 12.81 -4.88 -28.64
CA ILE A 176 12.48 -5.71 -27.47
C ILE A 176 12.73 -4.87 -26.21
N TRP A 177 11.82 -4.93 -25.23
CA TRP A 177 11.82 -3.97 -24.13
C TRP A 177 11.41 -4.62 -22.81
N GLU A 178 11.81 -3.98 -21.70
CA GLU A 178 11.24 -4.22 -20.36
C GLU A 178 11.41 -5.66 -19.87
N PRO A 179 12.66 -6.18 -19.82
CA PRO A 179 12.91 -7.53 -19.32
C PRO A 179 12.55 -7.61 -17.84
N PHE A 180 11.75 -8.62 -17.47
CA PHE A 180 11.39 -8.99 -16.11
C PHE A 180 11.73 -10.46 -15.89
N VAL A 181 12.45 -10.80 -14.82
CA VAL A 181 12.90 -12.16 -14.53
C VAL A 181 12.20 -12.72 -13.29
N GLY A 182 11.73 -13.96 -13.39
CA GLY A 182 11.17 -14.73 -12.29
C GLY A 182 11.46 -16.21 -12.44
N LEU A 183 10.84 -17.02 -11.60
CA LEU A 183 10.90 -18.49 -11.72
C LEU A 183 9.51 -19.04 -12.06
N ASP A 184 9.47 -20.06 -12.95
CA ASP A 184 8.27 -20.87 -13.20
C ASP A 184 8.00 -21.85 -12.03
N SER A 185 6.93 -22.64 -12.14
CA SER A 185 6.58 -23.63 -11.13
C SER A 185 7.56 -24.80 -11.06
N SER A 186 8.37 -25.01 -12.09
CA SER A 186 9.41 -26.04 -12.17
C SER A 186 10.75 -25.53 -11.62
N GLY A 187 10.85 -24.24 -11.27
CA GLY A 187 12.07 -23.60 -10.80
C GLY A 187 13.03 -23.16 -11.91
N ASN A 188 12.58 -23.14 -13.18
CA ASN A 188 13.34 -22.57 -14.27
C ASN A 188 13.21 -21.03 -14.26
N MET A 189 14.24 -20.36 -14.76
CA MET A 189 14.16 -18.91 -14.96
C MET A 189 13.27 -18.60 -16.17
N VAL A 190 12.39 -17.63 -15.99
CA VAL A 190 11.53 -17.07 -17.03
C VAL A 190 11.86 -15.60 -17.17
N MET A 191 12.14 -15.15 -18.39
CA MET A 191 12.29 -13.74 -18.71
C MET A 191 11.11 -13.30 -19.59
N TYR A 192 10.24 -12.48 -19.03
CA TYR A 192 9.14 -11.84 -19.75
C TYR A 192 9.59 -10.52 -20.34
N PHE A 193 9.02 -10.13 -21.47
CA PHE A 193 9.39 -8.88 -22.15
C PHE A 193 8.33 -8.43 -23.15
N SER A 194 8.40 -7.17 -23.55
CA SER A 194 7.65 -6.58 -24.64
C SER A 194 8.38 -6.77 -25.96
N ASP A 195 7.66 -7.17 -27.01
CA ASP A 195 8.22 -7.54 -28.30
C ASP A 195 7.49 -6.84 -29.47
N GLU A 196 8.23 -6.03 -30.23
CA GLU A 196 7.75 -5.34 -31.43
C GLU A 196 8.20 -6.01 -32.73
N ARG A 197 8.98 -7.10 -32.69
CA ARG A 197 9.57 -7.73 -33.88
C ARG A 197 8.56 -8.29 -34.87
N GLN A 198 7.28 -8.39 -34.46
CA GLN A 198 6.17 -8.77 -35.35
C GLN A 198 5.20 -7.62 -35.61
N ASN A 199 5.66 -6.37 -35.66
CA ASN A 199 4.81 -5.19 -35.71
C ASN A 199 3.83 -5.13 -36.90
N ALA A 200 4.09 -5.84 -37.97
CA ALA A 200 3.14 -5.98 -39.08
C ALA A 200 1.83 -6.69 -38.68
N THR A 201 1.87 -7.54 -37.65
CA THR A 201 0.71 -8.30 -37.14
C THR A 201 0.28 -7.78 -35.78
N TYR A 202 1.25 -7.48 -34.91
CA TYR A 202 1.07 -6.98 -33.55
C TYR A 202 1.97 -5.76 -33.38
N SER A 203 1.43 -4.60 -33.10
CA SER A 203 2.25 -3.41 -32.82
C SER A 203 3.24 -3.69 -31.70
N GLN A 204 2.79 -4.43 -30.69
CA GLN A 204 3.59 -5.01 -29.62
C GLN A 204 2.82 -6.18 -29.01
N PHE A 205 3.51 -7.18 -28.51
CA PHE A 205 2.96 -8.24 -27.69
C PHE A 205 3.88 -8.53 -26.52
N LEU A 206 3.36 -9.21 -25.49
CA LEU A 206 4.16 -9.75 -24.39
C LEU A 206 4.51 -11.19 -24.66
N GLY A 207 5.75 -11.54 -24.43
CA GLY A 207 6.26 -12.88 -24.57
C GLY A 207 7.28 -13.22 -23.49
N HIS A 208 7.71 -14.47 -23.49
CA HIS A 208 8.78 -14.90 -22.60
C HIS A 208 9.72 -15.93 -23.24
N MET A 209 10.86 -16.10 -22.60
CA MET A 209 11.82 -17.17 -22.86
C MET A 209 12.26 -17.80 -21.54
N ILE A 210 12.69 -19.07 -21.58
CA ILE A 210 13.01 -19.89 -20.41
C ILE A 210 14.48 -20.31 -20.43
N SER A 211 15.10 -20.28 -19.25
CA SER A 211 16.41 -20.85 -19.03
C SER A 211 16.35 -21.95 -17.94
N THR A 212 16.97 -23.08 -18.22
CA THR A 212 17.11 -24.23 -17.29
C THR A 212 18.52 -24.37 -16.70
N ASP A 213 19.43 -23.49 -17.06
CA ASP A 213 20.86 -23.54 -16.68
C ASP A 213 21.32 -22.29 -15.91
N GLY A 214 20.36 -21.50 -15.40
CA GLY A 214 20.67 -20.32 -14.61
C GLY A 214 21.00 -19.09 -15.45
N GLY A 215 20.43 -18.98 -16.66
CA GLY A 215 20.59 -17.84 -17.56
C GLY A 215 21.80 -17.95 -18.48
N ASP A 216 22.55 -19.09 -18.49
CA ASP A 216 23.63 -19.27 -19.45
C ASP A 216 23.12 -19.42 -20.87
N THR A 217 21.95 -20.08 -21.03
CA THR A 217 21.23 -20.18 -22.29
C THR A 217 19.73 -19.96 -22.09
N TRP A 218 19.08 -19.40 -23.10
CA TRP A 218 17.67 -19.13 -23.10
C TRP A 218 16.98 -19.83 -24.29
N SER A 219 15.69 -20.19 -24.15
CA SER A 219 14.94 -20.94 -25.17
C SER A 219 14.82 -20.22 -26.53
N ALA A 220 14.93 -18.91 -26.53
CA ALA A 220 15.01 -18.10 -27.72
C ALA A 220 16.47 -17.84 -28.05
N ASN A 221 17.01 -18.52 -29.07
CA ASN A 221 18.38 -18.28 -29.48
C ASN A 221 18.56 -16.97 -30.24
N LEU A 222 19.69 -16.36 -29.98
CA LEU A 222 20.17 -15.13 -30.52
C LEU A 222 20.50 -15.23 -32.01
N ASP A 223 19.59 -15.09 -32.93
CA ASP A 223 20.03 -14.93 -34.27
C ASP A 223 19.79 -13.51 -34.86
N GLY A 224 19.06 -12.65 -34.15
CA GLY A 224 18.79 -11.25 -34.55
C GLY A 224 18.14 -11.08 -35.93
N SER A 225 18.03 -12.16 -36.67
CA SER A 225 17.54 -12.21 -38.04
C SER A 225 16.09 -12.66 -38.14
N THR A 226 15.59 -13.39 -37.12
CA THR A 226 14.20 -13.83 -37.03
C THR A 226 13.41 -12.90 -36.17
N LYS A 227 12.23 -12.49 -36.61
CA LYS A 227 11.34 -11.60 -35.84
C LYS A 227 10.71 -12.27 -34.64
N PHE A 228 10.72 -13.59 -34.62
CA PHE A 228 10.26 -14.40 -33.49
C PHE A 228 11.08 -15.69 -33.49
N ALA A 229 11.97 -15.85 -32.52
CA ALA A 229 12.84 -17.01 -32.47
C ALA A 229 12.10 -18.28 -32.01
N PRO A 230 12.51 -19.47 -32.47
CA PRO A 230 11.96 -20.73 -31.97
C PRO A 230 12.15 -20.85 -30.46
N GLY A 231 11.07 -21.19 -29.74
CA GLY A 231 11.06 -21.33 -28.30
C GLY A 231 10.55 -20.10 -27.54
N GLU A 232 10.41 -18.94 -28.20
CA GLU A 232 9.67 -17.82 -27.61
C GLU A 232 8.17 -18.10 -27.59
N VAL A 233 7.50 -17.67 -26.51
CA VAL A 233 6.06 -17.87 -26.30
C VAL A 233 5.38 -16.51 -26.23
N LYS A 234 4.21 -16.37 -26.86
CA LYS A 234 3.34 -15.20 -26.70
C LYS A 234 2.44 -15.39 -25.50
N ASP A 235 2.49 -14.46 -24.57
CA ASP A 235 1.65 -14.45 -23.37
C ASP A 235 0.41 -13.59 -23.53
N VAL A 236 0.57 -12.39 -24.12
CA VAL A 236 -0.51 -11.44 -24.39
C VAL A 236 -0.31 -10.81 -25.76
N ALA A 237 -1.28 -10.97 -26.65
CA ALA A 237 -1.27 -10.39 -27.99
C ALA A 237 -2.70 -10.03 -28.40
N SER A 238 -2.95 -8.74 -28.66
CA SER A 238 -4.28 -8.32 -29.11
C SER A 238 -4.55 -8.78 -30.54
N SER A 239 -5.81 -9.09 -30.82
CA SER A 239 -6.28 -9.32 -32.19
C SER A 239 -6.33 -8.04 -33.02
N ASN A 240 -6.29 -6.88 -32.40
CA ASN A 240 -6.16 -5.59 -33.06
C ASN A 240 -4.67 -5.20 -33.11
N GLN A 241 -4.13 -5.09 -34.33
CA GLN A 241 -2.72 -4.80 -34.57
C GLN A 241 -2.24 -3.51 -33.88
N ALA A 242 -3.10 -2.52 -33.72
CA ALA A 242 -2.73 -1.23 -33.12
C ALA A 242 -2.60 -1.25 -31.59
N ASP A 243 -3.11 -2.29 -30.93
CA ASP A 243 -2.98 -2.41 -29.49
C ASP A 243 -1.56 -2.87 -29.12
N ARG A 244 -1.09 -2.38 -27.98
CA ARG A 244 0.28 -2.55 -27.52
C ARG A 244 0.31 -3.02 -26.06
N PRO A 245 0.14 -4.31 -25.78
CA PRO A 245 0.44 -4.85 -24.44
C PRO A 245 1.92 -4.65 -24.12
N GLY A 246 2.24 -4.14 -22.93
CA GLY A 246 3.62 -3.83 -22.54
C GLY A 246 3.82 -3.78 -21.02
N MET A 247 5.08 -3.61 -20.59
CA MET A 247 5.44 -3.33 -19.19
C MET A 247 5.04 -4.45 -18.22
N ILE A 248 5.27 -5.72 -18.60
CA ILE A 248 4.85 -6.87 -17.77
C ILE A 248 5.69 -7.00 -16.50
N THR A 249 5.02 -7.18 -15.36
CA THR A 249 5.60 -7.63 -14.10
C THR A 249 4.78 -8.80 -13.54
N VAL A 250 5.40 -9.68 -12.77
CA VAL A 250 4.78 -10.92 -12.31
C VAL A 250 5.01 -11.14 -10.83
N ALA A 251 3.93 -11.41 -10.10
CA ALA A 251 3.97 -11.85 -8.71
C ALA A 251 3.53 -13.30 -8.57
N LYS A 252 4.22 -14.07 -7.70
CA LYS A 252 3.82 -15.42 -7.33
C LYS A 252 3.13 -15.40 -5.97
N VAL A 253 1.89 -15.83 -5.90
CA VAL A 253 1.15 -15.99 -4.64
C VAL A 253 1.70 -17.22 -3.92
N GLY A 254 2.49 -17.00 -2.87
CA GLY A 254 3.27 -18.05 -2.23
C GLY A 254 2.46 -19.19 -1.63
N THR A 255 1.25 -18.93 -1.17
CA THR A 255 0.36 -19.92 -0.54
C THR A 255 -0.35 -20.83 -1.53
N THR A 256 -0.71 -20.30 -2.71
CA THR A 256 -1.45 -21.06 -3.74
C THR A 256 -0.56 -21.54 -4.88
N GLY A 257 0.62 -20.93 -5.06
CA GLY A 257 1.48 -21.15 -6.22
C GLY A 257 0.96 -20.51 -7.51
N THR A 258 -0.12 -19.73 -7.45
CA THR A 258 -0.66 -18.99 -8.58
C THR A 258 0.25 -17.81 -8.93
N TYR A 259 0.45 -17.57 -10.21
CA TYR A 259 1.15 -16.41 -10.73
C TYR A 259 0.15 -15.37 -11.22
N VAL A 260 0.42 -14.10 -10.98
CA VAL A 260 -0.39 -12.99 -11.47
C VAL A 260 0.54 -12.03 -12.20
N ALA A 261 0.31 -11.84 -13.49
CA ALA A 261 0.96 -10.83 -14.31
C ALA A 261 0.15 -9.55 -14.31
N SER A 262 0.81 -8.40 -14.21
CA SER A 262 0.24 -7.09 -14.53
C SER A 262 0.96 -6.50 -15.74
N TYR A 263 0.23 -5.77 -16.57
CA TYR A 263 0.74 -5.13 -17.78
C TYR A 263 -0.23 -4.04 -18.23
N GLU A 264 0.26 -3.08 -19.00
CA GLU A 264 -0.60 -2.12 -19.67
C GLU A 264 -1.04 -2.64 -21.04
N VAL A 265 -2.19 -2.19 -21.52
CA VAL A 265 -2.61 -2.33 -22.92
C VAL A 265 -2.81 -0.94 -23.49
N CYS A 266 -1.85 -0.47 -24.29
CA CYS A 266 -1.94 0.80 -24.97
C CYS A 266 -2.65 0.65 -26.31
N GLY A 267 -3.25 1.73 -26.79
CA GLY A 267 -4.02 1.76 -28.04
C GLY A 267 -5.28 2.59 -27.88
N SER A 268 -5.96 2.87 -28.99
CA SER A 268 -7.11 3.79 -29.01
C SER A 268 -8.31 3.32 -28.18
N ASN A 269 -8.37 2.03 -27.88
CA ASN A 269 -9.49 1.43 -27.12
C ASN A 269 -9.20 1.33 -25.63
N TYR A 270 -7.93 1.36 -25.21
CA TYR A 270 -7.51 1.03 -23.84
C TYR A 270 -6.77 2.14 -23.12
N ASN A 271 -6.20 3.11 -23.85
CA ASN A 271 -5.45 4.25 -23.28
C ASN A 271 -4.38 3.85 -22.26
N CYS A 272 -3.65 2.76 -22.51
CA CYS A 272 -2.67 2.16 -21.59
C CYS A 272 -3.26 1.69 -20.25
N GLN A 273 -4.51 1.22 -20.27
CA GLN A 273 -5.18 0.65 -19.11
C GLN A 273 -4.43 -0.58 -18.59
N VAL A 274 -4.34 -0.70 -17.28
CA VAL A 274 -3.72 -1.85 -16.62
C VAL A 274 -4.64 -3.07 -16.68
N HIS A 275 -4.06 -4.18 -17.08
CA HIS A 275 -4.69 -5.50 -17.11
C HIS A 275 -3.91 -6.46 -16.23
N ILE A 276 -4.60 -7.51 -15.74
CA ILE A 276 -3.97 -8.65 -15.06
C ILE A 276 -4.39 -9.96 -15.70
N LYS A 277 -3.51 -10.95 -15.58
CA LYS A 277 -3.74 -12.31 -16.06
C LYS A 277 -3.13 -13.30 -15.10
N THR A 278 -3.73 -14.47 -14.95
CA THR A 278 -3.26 -15.50 -14.00
C THR A 278 -2.68 -16.70 -14.71
N SER A 279 -1.76 -17.39 -14.03
CA SER A 279 -1.15 -18.64 -14.47
C SER A 279 -0.97 -19.57 -13.28
N SER A 280 -1.08 -20.87 -13.49
CA SER A 280 -0.77 -21.90 -12.49
C SER A 280 0.70 -22.31 -12.47
N ASN A 281 1.47 -21.93 -13.49
CA ASN A 281 2.85 -22.40 -13.66
C ASN A 281 3.86 -21.27 -14.01
N GLY A 282 3.40 -20.07 -14.37
CA GLY A 282 4.25 -18.95 -14.71
C GLY A 282 4.74 -18.94 -16.17
N ASP A 283 4.35 -19.93 -16.98
CA ASP A 283 4.72 -20.03 -18.40
C ASP A 283 3.51 -20.12 -19.36
N THR A 284 2.32 -20.40 -18.83
CA THR A 284 1.09 -20.49 -19.61
C THR A 284 0.02 -19.60 -18.99
N TRP A 285 -0.45 -18.61 -19.74
CA TRP A 285 -1.25 -17.52 -19.22
C TRP A 285 -2.70 -17.55 -19.75
N GLY A 286 -3.68 -17.52 -18.81
CA GLY A 286 -5.10 -17.41 -19.11
C GLY A 286 -5.58 -18.47 -20.10
N SER A 287 -6.49 -18.10 -21.00
CA SER A 287 -7.03 -18.96 -22.05
C SER A 287 -6.24 -18.92 -23.38
N GLY A 288 -5.09 -18.25 -23.41
CA GLY A 288 -4.21 -18.08 -24.56
C GLY A 288 -3.81 -16.64 -24.81
N ALA A 289 -2.93 -16.39 -25.76
CA ALA A 289 -2.34 -15.06 -25.98
C ALA A 289 -3.37 -13.97 -26.32
N THR A 290 -4.45 -14.29 -27.00
CA THR A 290 -5.49 -13.30 -27.37
C THR A 290 -6.47 -12.95 -26.25
N ASP A 291 -6.36 -13.63 -25.12
CA ASP A 291 -7.02 -13.25 -23.88
C ASP A 291 -6.24 -12.10 -23.27
N LEU A 292 -6.84 -10.91 -23.23
CA LEU A 292 -6.21 -9.72 -22.63
C LEU A 292 -6.36 -9.65 -21.10
N GLY A 293 -6.93 -10.69 -20.47
CA GLY A 293 -7.10 -10.72 -19.02
C GLY A 293 -8.23 -9.82 -18.53
N THR A 294 -8.11 -9.37 -17.28
CA THR A 294 -9.11 -8.53 -16.60
C THR A 294 -8.50 -7.21 -16.16
N VAL A 295 -9.33 -6.18 -16.06
CA VAL A 295 -8.94 -4.86 -15.55
C VAL A 295 -9.15 -4.83 -14.04
N PRO A 296 -8.11 -4.63 -13.23
CA PRO A 296 -8.27 -4.37 -11.81
C PRO A 296 -9.08 -3.11 -11.58
N GLN A 297 -10.08 -3.21 -10.71
CA GLN A 297 -10.94 -2.08 -10.38
C GLN A 297 -11.21 -2.07 -8.89
N SER A 298 -11.07 -0.88 -8.27
CA SER A 298 -11.43 -0.70 -6.87
C SER A 298 -12.95 -0.66 -6.67
N THR A 299 -13.37 -0.80 -5.41
CA THR A 299 -14.79 -0.78 -5.04
C THR A 299 -15.47 0.57 -5.31
N ASP A 300 -14.69 1.65 -5.32
CA ASP A 300 -15.14 3.02 -5.66
C ASP A 300 -14.92 3.39 -7.13
N GLY A 301 -14.54 2.41 -7.98
CA GLY A 301 -14.50 2.57 -9.43
C GLY A 301 -13.20 3.08 -10.02
N ARG A 302 -12.11 3.13 -9.25
CA ARG A 302 -10.79 3.55 -9.73
C ARG A 302 -10.15 2.48 -10.60
N GLN A 303 -9.35 2.89 -11.56
CA GLN A 303 -8.56 2.05 -12.44
C GLN A 303 -7.17 2.64 -12.62
N LEU A 304 -6.19 1.78 -12.88
CA LEU A 304 -4.79 2.15 -13.06
C LEU A 304 -4.41 2.17 -14.54
N TYR A 305 -3.47 3.06 -14.88
CA TYR A 305 -3.01 3.28 -16.25
C TYR A 305 -1.49 3.46 -16.28
N ASN A 306 -0.86 2.97 -17.33
CA ASN A 306 0.56 3.08 -17.63
C ASN A 306 1.49 2.38 -16.64
N SER A 307 2.44 1.65 -17.17
CA SER A 307 3.64 1.13 -16.48
C SER A 307 3.38 0.46 -15.13
N PRO A 308 2.50 -0.57 -15.04
CA PRO A 308 2.16 -1.19 -13.76
C PRO A 308 3.29 -2.03 -13.17
N VAL A 309 3.28 -2.13 -11.84
CA VAL A 309 4.11 -3.07 -11.08
C VAL A 309 3.27 -3.79 -10.05
N ILE A 310 3.38 -5.12 -10.01
CA ILE A 310 2.69 -5.99 -9.05
C ILE A 310 3.70 -6.73 -8.17
N THR A 311 3.40 -6.83 -6.87
CA THR A 311 4.16 -7.65 -5.93
C THR A 311 3.20 -8.43 -5.03
N TRP A 312 3.73 -9.42 -4.30
CA TRP A 312 2.97 -10.22 -3.35
C TRP A 312 3.49 -10.04 -1.94
N ASN A 313 2.58 -9.84 -1.01
CA ASN A 313 2.80 -9.75 0.41
C ASN A 313 2.30 -11.04 1.08
N PRO A 314 3.11 -11.74 1.90
CA PRO A 314 2.67 -12.95 2.60
C PRO A 314 1.61 -12.70 3.68
N ARG A 315 1.37 -11.45 4.07
CA ARG A 315 0.30 -11.04 4.98
C ARG A 315 -0.94 -10.60 4.20
N GLY A 316 -2.01 -10.28 4.91
CA GLY A 316 -3.27 -9.81 4.34
C GLY A 316 -4.31 -10.90 4.12
N GLY A 317 -4.19 -12.05 4.80
CA GLY A 317 -5.18 -13.13 4.77
C GLY A 317 -4.58 -14.49 4.41
N ALA A 318 -5.45 -15.46 4.16
CA ALA A 318 -5.05 -16.86 3.90
C ALA A 318 -4.17 -17.02 2.66
N ASN A 319 -4.33 -16.14 1.66
CA ASN A 319 -3.57 -16.16 0.42
C ASN A 319 -2.48 -15.07 0.36
N GLY A 320 -2.26 -14.34 1.46
CA GLY A 320 -1.51 -13.11 1.41
C GLY A 320 -2.26 -12.03 0.63
N GLU A 321 -1.55 -11.05 0.14
CA GLU A 321 -2.10 -9.88 -0.54
C GLU A 321 -1.27 -9.55 -1.78
N LEU A 322 -1.93 -9.29 -2.89
CA LEU A 322 -1.32 -8.70 -4.07
C LEU A 322 -1.36 -7.18 -3.93
N LEU A 323 -0.24 -6.52 -4.13
CA LEU A 323 -0.12 -5.07 -4.19
C LEU A 323 0.21 -4.68 -5.63
N LEU A 324 -0.54 -3.72 -6.17
CA LEU A 324 -0.42 -3.28 -7.57
C LEU A 324 -0.45 -1.75 -7.63
N THR A 325 0.50 -1.16 -8.32
CA THR A 325 0.52 0.28 -8.62
C THR A 325 0.81 0.52 -10.10
N ALA A 326 0.66 1.77 -10.52
CA ALA A 326 0.98 2.19 -11.87
C ALA A 326 1.33 3.68 -11.90
N MET A 327 1.71 4.19 -13.07
CA MET A 327 2.07 5.59 -13.25
C MET A 327 0.91 6.55 -12.97
N ASN A 328 -0.30 6.18 -13.35
CA ASN A 328 -1.49 7.04 -13.28
C ASN A 328 -2.71 6.28 -12.75
N GLU A 329 -3.63 7.04 -12.16
CA GLU A 329 -4.95 6.59 -11.77
C GLU A 329 -6.02 7.37 -12.55
N GLU A 330 -7.15 6.74 -12.85
CA GLU A 330 -8.33 7.37 -13.42
C GLU A 330 -9.61 6.84 -12.75
N ARG A 331 -10.61 7.72 -12.54
CA ARG A 331 -11.95 7.33 -12.10
C ARG A 331 -12.85 7.05 -13.30
N LEU A 332 -13.65 5.97 -13.23
CA LEU A 332 -14.60 5.60 -14.30
C LEU A 332 -15.78 6.57 -14.48
N ALA A 333 -16.10 7.39 -13.50
CA ALA A 333 -17.32 8.20 -13.50
C ALA A 333 -17.20 9.52 -14.29
N GLY A 334 -16.21 9.68 -15.17
CA GLY A 334 -16.04 10.89 -16.01
C GLY A 334 -15.45 12.06 -15.25
N GLY A 335 -14.85 11.82 -14.09
CA GLY A 335 -14.00 12.78 -13.40
C GLY A 335 -12.70 13.03 -14.19
N THR A 336 -12.06 14.13 -13.92
CA THR A 336 -10.68 14.39 -14.38
C THR A 336 -9.80 13.25 -13.84
N PRO A 337 -8.88 12.69 -14.66
CA PRO A 337 -7.86 11.79 -14.13
C PRO A 337 -7.17 12.46 -12.95
N GLU A 338 -7.26 11.86 -11.80
CA GLU A 338 -6.51 12.31 -10.64
C GLU A 338 -5.18 11.58 -10.71
N ASN A 339 -4.08 12.31 -10.84
CA ASN A 339 -2.74 11.73 -10.79
C ASN A 339 -2.34 11.42 -9.33
N HIS A 340 -3.27 10.82 -8.58
CA HIS A 340 -2.96 10.29 -7.27
C HIS A 340 -2.20 8.99 -7.44
N GLN A 341 -1.09 8.91 -6.77
CA GLN A 341 -0.37 7.66 -6.68
C GLN A 341 -0.99 6.85 -5.56
N ILE A 342 -1.55 5.72 -5.94
CA ILE A 342 -2.18 4.78 -5.02
C ILE A 342 -1.63 3.39 -5.23
N VAL A 343 -1.79 2.56 -4.22
CA VAL A 343 -1.49 1.13 -4.28
C VAL A 343 -2.79 0.37 -4.12
N PHE A 344 -3.13 -0.42 -5.12
CA PHE A 344 -4.23 -1.37 -5.06
C PHE A 344 -3.81 -2.60 -4.27
N ALA A 345 -4.76 -3.16 -3.51
CA ALA A 345 -4.56 -4.35 -2.70
C ALA A 345 -5.66 -5.39 -2.96
N ASN A 346 -5.29 -6.67 -3.07
CA ASN A 346 -6.25 -7.76 -3.29
C ASN A 346 -5.81 -9.04 -2.58
N THR A 347 -6.66 -9.53 -1.67
CA THR A 347 -6.45 -10.75 -0.89
C THR A 347 -7.06 -12.01 -1.52
N SER A 348 -7.64 -11.88 -2.72
CA SER A 348 -8.34 -12.95 -3.44
C SER A 348 -7.57 -13.48 -4.65
N GLY A 349 -6.25 -13.31 -4.68
CA GLY A 349 -5.38 -13.78 -5.77
C GLY A 349 -5.64 -13.09 -7.11
N GLY A 350 -6.03 -11.82 -7.08
CA GLY A 350 -6.30 -10.99 -8.26
C GLY A 350 -7.75 -11.03 -8.76
N SER A 351 -8.62 -11.83 -8.13
CA SER A 351 -10.04 -11.89 -8.50
C SER A 351 -10.90 -10.90 -7.68
N GLY A 352 -12.04 -10.50 -8.25
CA GLY A 352 -12.99 -9.60 -7.58
C GLY A 352 -12.51 -8.15 -7.53
N SER A 353 -13.12 -7.38 -6.63
CA SER A 353 -12.78 -5.98 -6.43
C SER A 353 -11.47 -5.82 -5.67
N TRP A 354 -10.79 -4.70 -5.91
CA TRP A 354 -9.58 -4.30 -5.22
C TRP A 354 -9.91 -3.24 -4.17
N SER A 355 -9.21 -3.23 -3.07
CA SER A 355 -9.09 -2.06 -2.19
C SER A 355 -7.92 -1.20 -2.66
N TRP A 356 -7.80 0.00 -2.12
CA TRP A 356 -6.64 0.84 -2.35
C TRP A 356 -6.18 1.53 -1.06
N MET A 357 -4.94 1.96 -1.05
CA MET A 357 -4.34 2.79 -0.02
C MET A 357 -3.49 3.88 -0.68
N PRO A 358 -3.26 5.01 -0.02
CA PRO A 358 -2.30 6.00 -0.48
C PRO A 358 -0.94 5.37 -0.74
N SER A 359 -0.23 5.84 -1.76
CA SER A 359 1.17 5.43 -1.95
C SER A 359 2.03 5.94 -0.79
N PRO A 360 3.09 5.21 -0.41
CA PRO A 360 4.00 5.63 0.65
C PRO A 360 4.68 6.98 0.44
N ILE A 361 4.73 7.45 -0.80
CA ILE A 361 5.22 8.79 -1.17
C ILE A 361 4.34 9.39 -2.27
N GLY A 362 4.14 10.70 -2.23
CA GLY A 362 3.64 11.47 -3.36
C GLY A 362 4.81 11.89 -4.24
N VAL A 363 4.83 11.46 -5.48
CA VAL A 363 5.88 11.82 -6.43
C VAL A 363 5.53 13.18 -7.05
N PRO A 364 6.32 14.24 -6.84
CA PRO A 364 6.01 15.54 -7.37
C PRO A 364 6.03 15.55 -8.90
N GLU A 365 4.97 16.11 -9.51
CA GLU A 365 4.93 16.39 -10.94
C GLU A 365 5.69 17.67 -11.27
N ALA A 366 6.41 17.70 -12.40
CA ALA A 366 7.07 18.91 -12.84
C ALA A 366 6.05 19.93 -13.34
N GLY A 367 6.06 21.11 -12.78
CA GLY A 367 5.45 22.30 -13.37
C GLY A 367 6.15 22.69 -14.66
N GLY A 368 5.75 22.11 -15.80
CA GLY A 368 6.14 22.48 -17.16
C GLY A 368 7.62 22.20 -17.52
N ASN A 369 7.85 21.29 -18.47
CA ASN A 369 9.13 21.03 -19.15
C ASN A 369 10.25 20.36 -18.36
N SER A 370 10.03 19.31 -17.59
CA SER A 370 11.13 18.41 -17.29
C SER A 370 11.15 17.22 -18.26
N ASN A 371 11.78 17.41 -19.42
CA ASN A 371 12.06 16.32 -20.36
C ASN A 371 13.12 15.32 -19.84
N GLN A 372 13.52 15.42 -18.58
CA GLN A 372 14.66 14.72 -18.01
C GLN A 372 14.30 13.76 -16.91
N CYS A 373 13.13 13.90 -16.31
CA CYS A 373 12.64 13.02 -15.26
C CYS A 373 11.50 12.16 -15.78
N GLY A 374 11.63 10.86 -15.73
CA GLY A 374 10.54 9.93 -15.98
C GLY A 374 9.62 9.85 -14.77
N MET A 375 8.91 10.95 -14.47
CA MET A 375 8.08 11.09 -13.28
C MET A 375 7.08 9.95 -13.15
N ASN A 376 7.20 9.23 -12.05
CA ASN A 376 6.40 8.05 -11.73
C ASN A 376 6.33 7.00 -12.87
N TYR A 377 7.28 7.04 -13.81
CA TYR A 377 7.32 6.08 -14.91
C TYR A 377 7.89 4.76 -14.44
N SER A 378 7.03 3.73 -14.43
CA SER A 378 7.35 2.41 -13.91
C SER A 378 7.89 2.46 -12.48
N PRO A 379 7.06 2.87 -11.48
CA PRO A 379 7.44 2.85 -10.08
C PRO A 379 7.75 1.43 -9.62
N ASP A 380 8.30 1.26 -8.43
CA ASP A 380 8.53 -0.07 -7.85
C ASP A 380 7.91 -0.22 -6.46
N LEU A 381 7.54 -1.46 -6.14
CA LEU A 381 6.98 -1.87 -4.86
C LEU A 381 7.84 -2.97 -4.24
N LEU A 382 8.33 -2.74 -3.03
CA LEU A 382 9.07 -3.72 -2.26
C LEU A 382 8.45 -3.92 -0.88
N VAL A 383 7.93 -5.11 -0.63
CA VAL A 383 7.35 -5.47 0.67
C VAL A 383 8.46 -5.66 1.72
N SER A 384 8.22 -5.21 2.95
CA SER A 384 9.13 -5.43 4.07
C SER A 384 9.25 -6.91 4.42
N ALA A 385 10.35 -7.29 5.09
CA ALA A 385 10.60 -8.68 5.46
C ALA A 385 9.52 -9.29 6.37
N ASP A 386 8.86 -8.47 7.17
CA ASP A 386 7.75 -8.88 8.05
C ASP A 386 6.37 -8.72 7.39
N GLY A 387 6.30 -8.18 6.17
CA GLY A 387 5.07 -7.99 5.42
C GLY A 387 4.15 -6.87 5.95
N ARG A 388 4.60 -6.03 6.88
CA ARG A 388 3.77 -4.98 7.47
C ARG A 388 3.80 -3.67 6.71
N SER A 389 4.88 -3.43 5.98
CA SER A 389 5.04 -2.21 5.18
C SER A 389 5.40 -2.52 3.74
N VAL A 390 5.11 -1.58 2.88
CA VAL A 390 5.53 -1.56 1.49
C VAL A 390 6.34 -0.30 1.23
N ARG A 391 7.45 -0.46 0.51
CA ARG A 391 8.26 0.63 0.00
C ARG A 391 7.85 0.92 -1.42
N TYR A 392 7.62 2.19 -1.70
CA TYR A 392 7.37 2.73 -3.03
C TYR A 392 8.60 3.53 -3.48
N SER A 393 8.99 3.39 -4.73
CA SER A 393 10.08 4.19 -5.29
C SER A 393 9.76 4.61 -6.72
N ALA A 394 10.10 5.85 -7.05
CA ALA A 394 9.91 6.41 -8.38
C ALA A 394 10.71 7.70 -8.57
N ALA A 395 11.05 8.01 -9.82
CA ALA A 395 11.58 9.31 -10.17
C ALA A 395 10.52 10.40 -10.03
N GLY A 396 10.89 11.54 -9.49
CA GLY A 396 9.99 12.68 -9.27
C GLY A 396 10.67 14.03 -9.43
N ALA A 397 9.87 15.07 -9.61
CA ALA A 397 10.33 16.44 -9.76
C ALA A 397 10.77 17.05 -8.41
N ALA A 398 11.90 16.62 -7.90
CA ALA A 398 12.46 17.04 -6.63
C ALA A 398 13.90 17.52 -6.76
N GLY A 399 14.42 18.12 -5.68
CA GLY A 399 15.80 18.58 -5.56
C GLY A 399 16.16 19.76 -6.46
N PRO A 400 17.45 20.12 -6.48
CA PRO A 400 17.92 21.34 -7.14
C PRO A 400 17.85 21.26 -8.68
N TYR A 401 17.79 20.07 -9.24
CA TYR A 401 17.71 19.85 -10.69
C TYR A 401 16.33 19.36 -11.16
N ASN A 402 15.34 19.39 -10.25
CA ASN A 402 13.95 19.01 -10.54
C ASN A 402 13.79 17.58 -11.09
N CYS A 403 14.65 16.67 -10.64
CA CYS A 403 14.57 15.24 -10.88
C CYS A 403 15.38 14.49 -9.82
N GLU A 404 14.77 13.65 -9.04
CA GLU A 404 15.43 12.74 -8.10
C GLU A 404 14.71 11.40 -8.11
N GLU A 405 15.45 10.33 -7.84
CA GLU A 405 14.85 9.05 -7.51
C GLU A 405 14.46 9.07 -6.03
N LEU A 406 13.18 8.97 -5.76
CA LEU A 406 12.60 9.07 -4.43
C LEU A 406 12.15 7.69 -3.92
N THR A 407 12.15 7.50 -2.62
CA THR A 407 11.65 6.28 -1.99
C THR A 407 11.07 6.57 -0.61
N GLY A 408 10.04 5.84 -0.23
CA GLY A 408 9.44 5.90 1.10
C GLY A 408 8.68 4.61 1.42
N SER A 409 8.37 4.41 2.69
CA SER A 409 7.70 3.21 3.17
C SER A 409 6.53 3.58 4.07
N ALA A 410 5.41 2.89 3.90
CA ALA A 410 4.22 3.03 4.74
C ALA A 410 3.60 1.66 5.02
N ASN A 411 2.56 1.62 5.85
CA ASN A 411 1.79 0.40 6.09
C ASN A 411 1.29 -0.21 4.78
N ALA A 412 1.33 -1.53 4.68
CA ALA A 412 0.89 -2.27 3.50
C ALA A 412 -0.64 -2.49 3.44
N GLY A 413 -1.44 -1.68 4.11
CA GLY A 413 -2.88 -1.84 4.18
C GLY A 413 -3.34 -2.89 5.19
N ILE A 414 -2.47 -3.31 6.11
CA ILE A 414 -2.70 -4.41 7.05
C ILE A 414 -2.76 -3.91 8.48
N LEU A 415 -3.74 -4.36 9.23
CA LEU A 415 -3.85 -4.07 10.67
C LEU A 415 -2.97 -5.03 11.51
N PRO A 416 -2.47 -4.60 12.67
CA PRO A 416 -2.55 -3.24 13.21
C PRO A 416 -1.65 -2.24 12.47
N ASP A 417 -2.03 -0.96 12.51
CA ASP A 417 -1.25 0.15 11.96
C ASP A 417 -0.98 1.18 13.06
N VAL A 418 0.29 1.51 13.26
CA VAL A 418 0.76 2.57 14.15
C VAL A 418 1.53 3.57 13.31
N PRO A 419 0.91 4.64 12.85
CA PRO A 419 1.54 5.61 11.98
C PRO A 419 2.78 6.26 12.62
N ASP A 420 3.86 6.38 11.87
CA ASP A 420 5.04 7.10 12.34
C ASP A 420 4.84 8.62 12.20
N LEU A 421 4.51 9.26 13.30
CA LEU A 421 4.33 10.71 13.39
C LEU A 421 5.59 11.44 13.87
N SER A 422 6.76 10.81 13.85
CA SER A 422 7.98 11.36 14.41
C SER A 422 8.53 12.54 13.61
N ASN A 423 8.40 12.50 12.28
CA ASN A 423 8.94 13.55 11.41
C ASN A 423 8.35 13.51 10.00
N GLY A 424 8.13 14.67 9.40
CA GLY A 424 7.76 14.83 8.00
C GLY A 424 6.27 14.54 7.72
N ASP A 425 6.03 13.72 6.72
CA ASP A 425 4.72 13.24 6.34
C ASP A 425 4.63 11.72 6.61
N PRO A 426 3.62 11.25 7.32
CA PRO A 426 3.46 9.82 7.61
C PRO A 426 2.91 8.99 6.42
N GLY A 427 2.88 9.55 5.21
CA GLY A 427 2.31 8.89 4.03
C GLY A 427 0.78 8.96 3.99
N TRP A 428 0.20 10.01 4.56
CA TRP A 428 -1.24 10.24 4.53
C TRP A 428 -1.63 11.15 3.37
N ASP A 429 -2.62 10.75 2.61
CA ASP A 429 -3.18 11.59 1.53
C ASP A 429 -3.93 12.79 2.11
N GLN A 430 -3.55 14.00 1.69
CA GLN A 430 -4.07 15.25 2.24
C GLN A 430 -5.03 15.93 1.27
N TYR A 431 -6.18 16.34 1.77
CA TYR A 431 -7.26 17.02 1.02
C TYR A 431 -7.57 18.36 1.66
N GLY A 432 -6.90 19.39 1.22
CA GLY A 432 -6.93 20.73 1.82
C GLY A 432 -6.05 20.84 3.08
N GLY A 433 -5.96 22.04 3.63
CA GLY A 433 -5.17 22.30 4.84
C GLY A 433 -3.66 22.37 4.65
N THR A 434 -2.95 22.30 5.76
CA THR A 434 -1.50 22.24 5.83
C THR A 434 -1.10 21.33 6.98
N PHE A 435 -0.77 20.10 6.64
CA PHE A 435 -0.43 19.07 7.62
C PHE A 435 1.09 18.86 7.74
N SER A 436 1.55 18.49 8.92
CA SER A 436 2.93 18.10 9.16
C SER A 436 3.05 17.24 10.41
N ALA A 437 3.95 16.25 10.39
CA ALA A 437 4.31 15.44 11.54
C ALA A 437 5.63 15.90 12.14
N SER A 438 5.70 16.00 13.47
CA SER A 438 6.94 16.31 14.19
C SER A 438 6.84 15.85 15.65
N GLY A 439 7.87 15.13 16.10
CA GLY A 439 7.98 14.70 17.50
C GLY A 439 6.81 13.83 17.99
N GLY A 440 6.22 13.03 17.12
CA GLY A 440 5.07 12.17 17.44
C GLY A 440 3.72 12.87 17.39
N VAL A 441 3.65 14.07 16.82
CA VAL A 441 2.42 14.86 16.69
C VAL A 441 2.18 15.21 15.22
N TYR A 442 0.99 14.91 14.71
CA TYR A 442 0.50 15.32 13.40
C TYR A 442 -0.37 16.56 13.57
N THR A 443 -0.09 17.63 12.87
CA THR A 443 -0.74 18.93 13.07
C THR A 443 -1.28 19.48 11.76
N GLU A 444 -2.55 19.91 11.78
CA GLU A 444 -3.16 20.76 10.77
C GLU A 444 -3.10 22.21 11.25
N SER A 445 -2.49 23.10 10.46
CA SER A 445 -2.17 24.48 10.88
C SER A 445 -2.89 25.58 10.08
N ALA A 446 -3.53 25.24 8.94
CA ALA A 446 -4.23 26.22 8.12
C ALA A 446 -5.59 26.62 8.72
N GLY A 447 -6.31 25.67 9.31
CA GLY A 447 -7.63 25.87 9.87
C GLY A 447 -8.68 26.26 8.82
N GLY A 448 -9.74 26.96 9.26
CA GLY A 448 -10.80 27.46 8.39
C GLY A 448 -11.93 26.47 8.15
N THR A 449 -12.86 26.84 7.26
CA THR A 449 -14.10 26.08 6.99
C THR A 449 -13.97 25.10 5.83
N GLY A 450 -12.75 24.81 5.37
CA GLY A 450 -12.50 23.96 4.22
C GLY A 450 -12.72 22.45 4.48
N GLY A 451 -12.85 22.04 5.75
CA GLY A 451 -12.94 20.64 6.11
C GLY A 451 -11.67 19.90 5.73
N ASN A 452 -10.53 20.37 6.27
CA ASN A 452 -9.23 19.81 5.98
C ASN A 452 -9.15 18.38 6.49
N LYS A 453 -8.64 17.48 5.68
CA LYS A 453 -8.56 16.06 6.03
C LYS A 453 -7.30 15.40 5.48
N ALA A 454 -6.83 14.38 6.18
CA ALA A 454 -5.79 13.49 5.71
C ALA A 454 -6.20 12.05 5.99
N VAL A 455 -6.04 11.16 5.01
CA VAL A 455 -6.47 9.76 5.09
C VAL A 455 -5.30 8.80 4.92
N THR A 456 -5.41 7.63 5.54
CA THR A 456 -4.44 6.54 5.49
C THR A 456 -5.15 5.20 5.58
N GLY A 457 -4.40 4.11 5.50
CA GLY A 457 -4.91 2.75 5.57
C GLY A 457 -5.64 2.31 4.32
N SER A 458 -6.34 1.19 4.38
CA SER A 458 -6.95 0.56 3.20
C SER A 458 -8.45 0.81 3.14
N THR A 459 -8.96 1.08 1.94
CA THR A 459 -10.42 1.10 1.69
C THR A 459 -11.09 -0.25 1.91
N GLY A 460 -10.30 -1.33 2.10
CA GLY A 460 -10.81 -2.65 2.44
C GLY A 460 -11.06 -2.88 3.93
N TRP A 461 -10.70 -1.97 4.81
CA TRP A 461 -10.89 -2.15 6.25
C TRP A 461 -12.35 -2.05 6.66
N THR A 462 -12.85 -3.09 7.31
CA THR A 462 -14.28 -3.22 7.69
C THR A 462 -14.53 -3.09 9.17
N SER A 463 -13.69 -3.71 10.00
CA SER A 463 -13.86 -3.74 11.46
C SER A 463 -12.52 -3.50 12.15
N TYR A 464 -12.45 -2.43 12.93
CA TYR A 464 -11.24 -1.99 13.59
C TYR A 464 -11.55 -1.03 14.74
N ASN A 465 -10.54 -0.80 15.58
CA ASN A 465 -10.54 0.31 16.54
C ASN A 465 -9.46 1.33 16.16
N ILE A 466 -9.75 2.58 16.48
CA ILE A 466 -8.76 3.66 16.50
C ILE A 466 -8.66 4.14 17.95
N THR A 467 -7.44 4.23 18.46
CA THR A 467 -7.13 5.00 19.66
C THR A 467 -6.21 6.15 19.31
N GLY A 468 -6.39 7.29 19.96
CA GLY A 468 -5.53 8.44 19.73
C GLY A 468 -5.95 9.67 20.52
N ASP A 469 -5.04 10.60 20.64
CA ASP A 469 -5.32 11.89 21.28
C ASP A 469 -5.58 12.95 20.21
N VAL A 470 -6.60 13.79 20.41
CA VAL A 470 -6.89 14.96 19.60
C VAL A 470 -6.81 16.22 20.46
N GLN A 471 -6.28 17.30 19.87
CA GLN A 471 -6.20 18.62 20.48
C GLN A 471 -6.80 19.66 19.54
N LEU A 472 -7.78 20.43 20.03
CA LEU A 472 -8.27 21.61 19.33
C LEU A 472 -7.30 22.77 19.57
N GLY A 473 -6.88 23.46 18.50
CA GLY A 473 -6.07 24.66 18.58
C GLY A 473 -6.95 25.93 18.58
N THR A 474 -6.84 26.75 17.53
CA THR A 474 -7.77 27.89 17.34
C THR A 474 -9.13 27.37 16.88
N VAL A 475 -10.20 27.74 17.56
CA VAL A 475 -11.55 27.24 17.31
C VAL A 475 -12.47 28.35 16.87
N GLY A 476 -13.08 28.22 15.70
CA GLY A 476 -14.15 29.10 15.22
C GLY A 476 -15.55 28.55 15.58
N ALA A 477 -16.58 29.21 15.08
CA ALA A 477 -17.96 28.78 15.35
C ALA A 477 -18.24 27.35 14.83
N ASN A 478 -18.72 26.47 15.71
CA ASN A 478 -18.92 25.04 15.45
C ASN A 478 -17.65 24.29 15.06
N GLY A 479 -16.47 24.80 15.43
CA GLY A 479 -15.21 24.15 15.20
C GLY A 479 -15.11 22.78 15.86
N ASN A 480 -14.55 21.83 15.14
CA ASN A 480 -14.37 20.46 15.63
C ASN A 480 -13.15 19.80 14.99
N ALA A 481 -12.63 18.76 15.62
CA ALA A 481 -11.60 17.91 15.09
C ALA A 481 -11.74 16.48 15.62
N GLY A 482 -11.23 15.51 14.87
CA GLY A 482 -11.30 14.11 15.25
C GLY A 482 -10.79 13.18 14.17
N PHE A 483 -11.32 11.97 14.17
CA PHE A 483 -10.94 10.90 13.25
C PHE A 483 -12.03 10.65 12.21
N LEU A 484 -11.60 10.24 11.04
CA LEU A 484 -12.43 9.70 9.99
C LEU A 484 -12.39 8.19 10.03
N VAL A 485 -13.53 7.54 9.81
CA VAL A 485 -13.64 6.09 9.74
C VAL A 485 -14.48 5.67 8.55
N ARG A 486 -14.13 4.54 7.93
CA ARG A 486 -14.76 4.01 6.71
C ARG A 486 -14.85 5.05 5.61
N THR A 487 -13.78 5.78 5.42
CA THR A 487 -13.71 6.86 4.45
C THR A 487 -13.50 6.30 3.05
N ALA A 488 -14.27 6.79 2.12
CA ALA A 488 -14.12 6.57 0.69
C ALA A 488 -14.29 7.91 -0.04
N ASP A 489 -13.68 7.97 -1.22
CA ASP A 489 -13.84 9.07 -2.15
C ASP A 489 -13.59 10.49 -1.58
N PRO A 490 -12.50 10.68 -0.77
CA PRO A 490 -12.20 12.00 -0.23
C PRO A 490 -11.75 12.97 -1.35
N THR A 491 -12.22 14.20 -1.29
CA THR A 491 -11.75 15.30 -2.14
C THR A 491 -11.61 16.57 -1.31
N ALA A 492 -10.90 17.58 -1.82
CA ALA A 492 -10.79 18.86 -1.13
C ALA A 492 -12.16 19.53 -1.02
N GLY A 493 -12.43 20.12 0.14
CA GLY A 493 -13.70 20.80 0.43
C GLY A 493 -14.42 20.26 1.64
N THR A 494 -15.36 21.07 2.16
CA THR A 494 -16.12 20.73 3.36
C THR A 494 -17.02 19.52 3.08
N ASP A 495 -16.92 18.51 3.95
CA ASP A 495 -17.71 17.27 3.92
C ASP A 495 -17.66 16.51 2.57
N ASN A 496 -16.61 16.74 1.78
CA ASN A 496 -16.41 16.09 0.49
C ASN A 496 -15.72 14.73 0.69
N LEU A 497 -16.50 13.77 1.16
CA LEU A 497 -16.14 12.35 1.26
C LEU A 497 -17.39 11.51 1.53
N ASP A 498 -17.29 10.23 1.38
CA ASP A 498 -18.21 9.23 1.92
C ASP A 498 -17.57 8.59 3.15
N GLY A 499 -18.27 8.55 4.30
CA GLY A 499 -17.72 7.97 5.52
C GLY A 499 -18.32 8.54 6.80
N TYR A 500 -17.63 8.35 7.91
CA TYR A 500 -18.06 8.89 9.20
C TYR A 500 -16.94 9.69 9.85
N PHE A 501 -17.36 10.71 10.58
CA PHE A 501 -16.51 11.51 11.46
C PHE A 501 -16.83 11.21 12.92
N VAL A 502 -15.80 10.98 13.74
CA VAL A 502 -15.89 10.84 15.19
C VAL A 502 -14.90 11.80 15.82
N GLY A 503 -15.39 12.77 16.57
CA GLY A 503 -14.50 13.80 17.10
C GLY A 503 -15.14 14.69 18.15
N VAL A 504 -14.44 15.73 18.51
CA VAL A 504 -14.79 16.66 19.58
C VAL A 504 -14.95 18.08 19.07
N SER A 505 -15.87 18.80 19.71
CA SER A 505 -15.90 20.26 19.78
C SER A 505 -15.51 20.72 21.18
N GLU A 506 -15.49 22.03 21.46
CA GLU A 506 -15.25 22.56 22.81
C GLU A 506 -16.25 22.05 23.86
N SER A 507 -17.41 21.51 23.46
CA SER A 507 -18.50 21.17 24.36
C SER A 507 -19.02 19.74 24.23
N SER A 508 -18.67 19.01 23.18
CA SER A 508 -19.35 17.75 22.86
C SER A 508 -18.45 16.76 22.15
N LEU A 509 -18.64 15.46 22.45
CA LEU A 509 -18.25 14.34 21.60
C LEU A 509 -19.33 14.13 20.54
N VAL A 510 -18.96 13.90 19.27
CA VAL A 510 -19.88 13.86 18.13
C VAL A 510 -19.55 12.67 17.22
N ILE A 511 -20.59 11.99 16.74
CA ILE A 511 -20.51 11.09 15.59
C ILE A 511 -21.38 11.66 14.48
N GLY A 512 -20.80 11.81 13.28
CA GLY A 512 -21.50 12.30 12.10
C GLY A 512 -21.21 11.46 10.88
N LYS A 513 -22.10 11.55 9.91
CA LYS A 513 -21.97 10.95 8.57
C LYS A 513 -21.67 12.03 7.56
N GLU A 514 -20.70 11.77 6.72
CA GLU A 514 -20.39 12.55 5.53
C GLU A 514 -20.74 11.74 4.29
N ALA A 515 -21.58 12.28 3.45
CA ALA A 515 -22.00 11.70 2.19
C ALA A 515 -22.07 12.84 1.17
N TYR A 516 -20.92 13.47 0.92
CA TYR A 516 -20.79 14.76 0.25
C TYR A 516 -21.73 15.81 0.87
N GLY A 517 -21.81 15.77 2.21
CA GLY A 517 -22.61 16.65 3.05
C GLY A 517 -22.74 16.10 4.46
N TRP A 518 -22.84 16.98 5.45
CA TRP A 518 -22.83 16.64 6.87
C TRP A 518 -24.19 16.22 7.40
N THR A 519 -24.24 15.12 8.15
CA THR A 519 -25.39 14.70 8.96
C THR A 519 -24.89 14.27 10.35
N GLN A 520 -25.24 15.01 11.39
CA GLN A 520 -24.95 14.59 12.76
C GLN A 520 -25.83 13.38 13.13
N LEU A 521 -25.21 12.26 13.45
CA LEU A 521 -25.90 11.04 13.87
C LEU A 521 -26.16 11.04 15.39
N ALA A 522 -25.16 11.44 16.16
CA ALA A 522 -25.29 11.55 17.62
C ALA A 522 -24.31 12.58 18.20
N SER A 523 -24.64 13.09 19.39
CA SER A 523 -23.76 13.98 20.15
C SER A 523 -24.05 13.84 21.64
N THR A 524 -23.02 13.94 22.47
CA THR A 524 -23.15 13.96 23.93
C THR A 524 -22.25 15.04 24.53
N PRO A 525 -22.70 15.78 25.57
CA PRO A 525 -21.89 16.83 26.17
C PRO A 525 -20.64 16.28 26.87
N ILE A 526 -19.53 16.97 26.74
CA ILE A 526 -18.33 16.76 27.58
C ILE A 526 -18.56 17.57 28.87
N THR A 527 -18.65 16.89 30.01
CA THR A 527 -19.11 17.47 31.28
C THR A 527 -18.33 18.71 31.74
N SER A 528 -17.02 18.75 31.51
CA SER A 528 -16.18 19.91 31.86
C SER A 528 -15.87 20.84 30.68
N GLY A 529 -16.41 20.56 29.48
CA GLY A 529 -15.96 21.17 28.25
C GLY A 529 -14.51 20.79 27.89
N LEU A 530 -14.09 21.15 26.70
CA LEU A 530 -12.72 20.95 26.22
C LEU A 530 -12.07 22.31 25.91
N ALA A 531 -11.09 22.71 26.72
CA ALA A 531 -10.38 23.94 26.46
C ALA A 531 -9.42 23.77 25.26
N PRO A 532 -9.35 24.75 24.33
CA PRO A 532 -8.34 24.74 23.29
C PRO A 532 -6.91 24.54 23.86
N GLY A 533 -6.11 23.73 23.19
CA GLY A 533 -4.77 23.34 23.64
C GLY A 533 -4.75 22.16 24.62
N SER A 534 -5.91 21.62 25.04
CA SER A 534 -5.98 20.41 25.88
C SER A 534 -6.09 19.17 25.00
N TRP A 535 -5.37 18.12 25.40
CA TRP A 535 -5.46 16.81 24.74
C TRP A 535 -6.64 16.01 25.25
N TYR A 536 -7.37 15.39 24.34
CA TYR A 536 -8.52 14.54 24.61
C TYR A 536 -8.31 13.17 23.95
N HIS A 537 -8.33 12.13 24.74
CA HIS A 537 -8.16 10.76 24.25
C HIS A 537 -9.47 10.23 23.70
N LEU A 538 -9.42 9.61 22.53
CA LEU A 538 -10.54 8.93 21.89
C LEU A 538 -10.23 7.47 21.68
N THR A 539 -11.19 6.60 22.02
CA THR A 539 -11.25 5.20 21.59
C THR A 539 -12.48 5.03 20.72
N ILE A 540 -12.29 4.67 19.47
CA ILE A 540 -13.33 4.55 18.46
C ILE A 540 -13.40 3.10 18.00
N GLY A 541 -14.56 2.48 18.09
CA GLY A 541 -14.80 1.12 17.58
C GLY A 541 -15.70 1.16 16.35
N VAL A 542 -15.36 0.39 15.34
CA VAL A 542 -16.14 0.27 14.11
C VAL A 542 -16.34 -1.20 13.79
N THR A 543 -17.58 -1.69 13.87
CA THR A 543 -17.90 -3.11 13.69
C THR A 543 -19.28 -3.30 13.11
N GLY A 544 -19.41 -4.02 12.00
CA GLY A 544 -20.70 -4.16 11.32
C GLY A 544 -21.29 -2.78 11.00
N CYS A 545 -22.47 -2.47 11.52
CA CYS A 545 -23.11 -1.15 11.40
C CYS A 545 -22.90 -0.26 12.64
N GLU A 546 -22.25 -0.77 13.68
CA GLU A 546 -22.05 -0.03 14.91
C GLU A 546 -20.77 0.81 14.85
N ILE A 547 -20.88 2.05 15.29
CA ILE A 547 -19.77 2.96 15.53
C ILE A 547 -19.88 3.43 16.97
N THR A 548 -18.84 3.15 17.75
CA THR A 548 -18.74 3.57 19.16
C THR A 548 -17.64 4.60 19.32
N ALA A 549 -17.82 5.49 20.26
CA ALA A 549 -16.81 6.47 20.65
C ALA A 549 -16.78 6.60 22.18
N GLN A 550 -15.60 6.49 22.74
CA GLN A 550 -15.32 6.82 24.13
C GLN A 550 -14.30 7.93 24.17
N GLY A 551 -14.52 8.93 25.01
CA GLY A 551 -13.61 10.07 25.09
C GLY A 551 -13.40 10.55 26.52
N GLU A 552 -12.17 10.96 26.83
CA GLU A 552 -11.75 11.43 28.14
C GLU A 552 -10.56 12.40 28.03
N PRO A 553 -10.34 13.29 29.00
CA PRO A 553 -9.10 14.07 29.02
C PRO A 553 -7.88 13.15 29.00
N SER A 554 -6.92 13.42 28.12
CA SER A 554 -5.75 12.54 27.97
C SER A 554 -5.00 12.36 29.28
N GLY A 555 -4.74 11.10 29.64
CA GLY A 555 -4.12 10.70 30.90
C GLY A 555 -5.09 10.59 32.09
N SER A 556 -6.41 10.66 31.86
CA SER A 556 -7.45 10.47 32.86
C SER A 556 -8.27 9.23 32.52
N THR A 557 -8.62 8.43 33.49
CA THR A 557 -9.53 7.28 33.35
C THR A 557 -10.88 7.53 34.07
N ALA A 558 -11.10 8.73 34.60
CA ALA A 558 -12.28 9.07 35.38
C ALA A 558 -13.38 9.66 34.49
N ASN A 559 -14.55 9.01 34.48
CA ASN A 559 -15.79 9.44 33.85
C ASN A 559 -15.65 9.69 32.31
N PRO A 560 -15.33 8.68 31.51
CA PRO A 560 -15.31 8.79 30.08
C PRO A 560 -16.70 9.17 29.52
N THR A 561 -16.71 10.00 28.48
CA THR A 561 -17.91 10.29 27.70
C THR A 561 -18.10 9.19 26.68
N TYR A 562 -19.26 8.56 26.62
CA TYR A 562 -19.56 7.46 25.67
C TYR A 562 -20.67 7.84 24.70
N LEU A 563 -20.55 7.37 23.46
CA LEU A 563 -21.50 7.56 22.40
C LEU A 563 -21.48 6.37 21.44
N ALA A 564 -22.66 5.95 20.97
CA ALA A 564 -22.76 4.86 19.99
C ALA A 564 -23.89 5.16 18.98
N VAL A 565 -23.71 4.73 17.75
CA VAL A 565 -24.71 4.80 16.68
C VAL A 565 -24.70 3.52 15.87
N ASN A 566 -25.85 3.22 15.24
CA ASN A 566 -26.01 2.17 14.24
C ASN A 566 -26.33 2.80 12.90
N ASP A 567 -25.39 2.77 11.96
CA ASP A 567 -25.56 3.26 10.58
C ASP A 567 -24.78 2.36 9.63
N CYS A 568 -25.48 1.74 8.66
CA CYS A 568 -24.92 0.80 7.69
C CYS A 568 -24.61 1.45 6.33
N SER A 569 -24.54 2.78 6.24
CA SER A 569 -24.37 3.47 4.96
C SER A 569 -23.02 3.13 4.31
N PHE A 570 -21.97 3.01 5.12
CA PHE A 570 -20.61 2.68 4.65
C PHE A 570 -20.08 1.47 5.43
N ALA A 571 -19.74 0.40 4.68
CA ALA A 571 -19.34 -0.88 5.27
C ALA A 571 -17.84 -1.02 5.47
N GLN A 572 -17.04 -0.25 4.73
CA GLN A 572 -15.58 -0.31 4.71
C GLN A 572 -14.99 1.04 4.27
N GLY A 573 -13.70 1.23 4.46
CA GLY A 573 -13.00 2.44 4.00
C GLY A 573 -11.73 2.73 4.78
N ASN A 574 -10.99 3.72 4.28
CA ASN A 574 -9.82 4.30 4.94
C ASN A 574 -10.16 4.87 6.33
N VAL A 575 -9.14 5.12 7.10
CA VAL A 575 -9.17 5.96 8.30
C VAL A 575 -8.49 7.30 8.02
N GLY A 576 -8.67 8.27 8.89
CA GLY A 576 -7.99 9.55 8.73
C GLY A 576 -8.23 10.49 9.90
N VAL A 577 -7.81 11.72 9.70
CA VAL A 577 -8.08 12.84 10.60
C VAL A 577 -8.79 13.96 9.83
N ARG A 578 -9.58 14.74 10.54
CA ARG A 578 -10.30 15.88 9.97
C ARG A 578 -10.46 16.99 11.01
N ASP A 579 -10.35 18.22 10.56
CA ASP A 579 -10.83 19.39 11.29
C ASP A 579 -11.79 20.22 10.44
N TYR A 580 -12.62 20.98 11.12
CA TYR A 580 -13.52 21.95 10.53
C TYR A 580 -13.55 23.20 11.40
N ASN A 581 -13.29 24.36 10.80
CA ASN A 581 -13.26 25.66 11.44
C ASN A 581 -12.44 25.70 12.74
N SER A 582 -11.37 24.94 12.76
CA SER A 582 -10.36 24.88 13.83
C SER A 582 -8.99 24.57 13.23
N THR A 583 -7.94 24.76 13.97
CA THR A 583 -6.68 24.05 13.80
C THR A 583 -6.67 22.88 14.77
N ALA A 584 -5.95 21.82 14.44
CA ALA A 584 -5.94 20.62 15.29
C ALA A 584 -4.61 19.87 15.25
N SER A 585 -4.40 19.04 16.28
CA SER A 585 -3.26 18.15 16.36
C SER A 585 -3.70 16.77 16.84
N TRP A 586 -2.99 15.73 16.39
CA TRP A 586 -3.23 14.33 16.76
C TRP A 586 -1.91 13.67 17.14
N ARG A 587 -1.97 12.72 18.10
CA ARG A 587 -0.83 11.90 18.52
C ARG A 587 -1.29 10.57 19.09
N ASN A 588 -0.35 9.67 19.38
CA ASN A 588 -0.63 8.35 19.95
C ASN A 588 -1.69 7.57 19.17
N VAL A 589 -1.65 7.71 17.82
CA VAL A 589 -2.62 7.02 16.96
C VAL A 589 -2.23 5.57 16.83
N ASP A 590 -3.18 4.68 17.10
CA ASP A 590 -3.04 3.23 16.97
C ASP A 590 -4.33 2.67 16.36
N ILE A 591 -4.22 1.89 15.30
CA ILE A 591 -5.34 1.30 14.57
C ILE A 591 -5.20 -0.21 14.64
N THR A 592 -6.14 -0.86 15.31
CA THR A 592 -6.07 -2.29 15.58
C THR A 592 -7.25 -3.04 14.98
N PRO A 593 -7.08 -4.31 14.56
CA PRO A 593 -8.21 -5.09 14.06
C PRO A 593 -9.24 -5.32 15.17
N ALA A 594 -10.52 -5.28 14.80
CA ALA A 594 -11.64 -5.71 15.62
C ALA A 594 -12.30 -6.94 15.00
N GLY A 595 -12.70 -7.90 15.84
CA GLY A 595 -13.35 -9.10 15.35
C GLY A 595 -13.52 -10.17 16.41
N GLU A 596 -13.94 -11.34 15.97
CA GLU A 596 -14.19 -12.47 16.85
C GLU A 596 -12.89 -13.10 17.35
N ILE A 597 -12.79 -13.29 18.67
CA ILE A 597 -11.79 -14.19 19.25
C ILE A 597 -12.38 -15.59 19.18
N THR A 598 -11.81 -16.46 18.36
CA THR A 598 -12.32 -17.81 18.14
C THR A 598 -11.54 -18.86 18.93
N GLY A 599 -12.23 -19.89 19.41
CA GLY A 599 -11.66 -20.98 20.20
C GLY A 599 -12.68 -21.48 21.23
N PRO A 600 -12.27 -22.39 22.14
CA PRO A 600 -10.89 -22.88 22.30
C PRO A 600 -10.50 -23.91 21.22
N GLY A 601 -9.26 -23.89 20.84
CA GLY A 601 -8.73 -24.81 19.81
C GLY A 601 -9.42 -24.64 18.44
N THR A 602 -10.04 -25.70 17.93
CA THR A 602 -10.70 -25.72 16.60
C THR A 602 -12.22 -25.84 16.69
N THR A 603 -12.83 -25.45 17.78
CA THR A 603 -14.26 -25.68 18.03
C THR A 603 -15.19 -24.82 17.17
N GLY A 604 -14.72 -23.62 16.75
CA GLY A 604 -15.54 -22.66 16.02
C GLY A 604 -16.48 -21.84 16.92
N GLU A 605 -16.28 -21.89 18.23
CA GLU A 605 -16.95 -21.01 19.18
C GLU A 605 -16.23 -19.65 19.27
N CYS A 606 -16.92 -18.64 19.76
CA CYS A 606 -16.41 -17.28 19.96
C CYS A 606 -16.46 -16.87 21.45
N VAL A 607 -15.52 -16.02 21.83
CA VAL A 607 -15.59 -15.29 23.10
C VAL A 607 -16.70 -14.25 22.98
N ASP A 608 -17.66 -14.28 23.90
CA ASP A 608 -18.93 -13.58 23.79
C ASP A 608 -19.30 -12.86 25.08
N ASP A 609 -19.80 -11.63 24.98
CA ASP A 609 -20.50 -10.95 26.06
C ASP A 609 -21.94 -11.47 26.18
N ASN A 610 -22.29 -12.10 27.29
CA ASN A 610 -23.53 -12.87 27.47
C ASN A 610 -24.83 -12.08 27.30
N THR A 611 -24.77 -10.76 27.28
CA THR A 611 -25.94 -9.89 27.14
C THR A 611 -25.90 -9.05 25.86
N ASN A 612 -24.78 -9.08 25.17
CA ASN A 612 -24.51 -8.23 23.97
C ASN A 612 -24.78 -6.75 24.27
N THR A 613 -24.30 -6.26 25.44
CA THR A 613 -24.47 -4.87 25.90
C THR A 613 -23.19 -4.38 26.59
N ASN A 614 -22.98 -3.07 26.64
CA ASN A 614 -21.84 -2.46 27.35
C ASN A 614 -22.01 -2.36 28.86
N THR A 615 -22.65 -3.35 29.50
CA THR A 615 -22.91 -3.32 30.95
C THR A 615 -21.75 -3.94 31.71
N SER A 616 -21.14 -3.19 32.64
CA SER A 616 -20.11 -3.72 33.55
C SER A 616 -20.65 -4.85 34.42
N GLY A 617 -19.86 -5.92 34.54
CA GLY A 617 -20.21 -7.15 35.25
C GLY A 617 -20.82 -8.24 34.37
N ASN A 618 -21.07 -7.99 33.07
CA ASN A 618 -21.51 -9.03 32.14
C ASN A 618 -20.52 -10.19 32.12
N ALA A 619 -21.03 -11.42 32.11
CA ALA A 619 -20.17 -12.60 32.00
C ALA A 619 -19.59 -12.72 30.57
N ILE A 620 -18.30 -12.95 30.47
CA ILE A 620 -17.67 -13.36 29.19
C ILE A 620 -17.72 -14.88 29.11
N GLN A 621 -18.30 -15.38 28.04
CA GLN A 621 -18.66 -16.78 27.85
C GLN A 621 -18.22 -17.32 26.47
N LEU A 622 -18.44 -18.60 26.24
CA LEU A 622 -18.42 -19.20 24.89
C LEU A 622 -19.80 -19.14 24.27
N TRP A 623 -19.88 -18.82 23.00
CA TRP A 623 -21.10 -18.86 22.22
C TRP A 623 -20.75 -19.13 20.72
N ALA A 624 -21.71 -19.68 19.96
CA ALA A 624 -21.54 -19.81 18.52
C ALA A 624 -21.22 -18.46 17.88
N CYS A 625 -20.24 -18.44 16.99
CA CYS A 625 -19.84 -17.23 16.28
C CYS A 625 -21.01 -16.73 15.40
N ASN A 626 -21.49 -15.56 15.65
CA ASN A 626 -22.68 -14.99 14.99
C ASN A 626 -22.53 -13.51 14.62
N ASN A 627 -21.31 -13.00 14.74
CA ASN A 627 -20.91 -11.64 14.35
C ASN A 627 -21.71 -10.51 15.07
N VAL A 628 -22.18 -10.77 16.29
CA VAL A 628 -22.83 -9.74 17.12
C VAL A 628 -21.76 -8.83 17.73
N PRO A 629 -22.11 -7.57 18.11
CA PRO A 629 -21.14 -6.65 18.69
C PRO A 629 -20.44 -7.16 19.97
N GLY A 630 -21.09 -8.00 20.77
CA GLY A 630 -20.49 -8.64 21.96
C GLY A 630 -19.44 -9.69 21.69
N GLN A 631 -19.25 -10.07 20.44
CA GLN A 631 -18.18 -10.95 19.98
C GLN A 631 -17.05 -10.20 19.27
N GLN A 632 -17.15 -8.88 19.17
CA GLN A 632 -16.18 -8.05 18.46
C GLN A 632 -15.16 -7.48 19.44
N TRP A 633 -14.03 -8.10 19.50
CA TRP A 633 -12.93 -7.79 20.42
C TRP A 633 -11.78 -7.13 19.69
N SER A 634 -11.08 -6.25 20.38
CA SER A 634 -9.84 -5.64 19.90
C SER A 634 -8.77 -5.72 20.97
N ALA A 635 -7.61 -6.20 20.59
CA ALA A 635 -6.41 -6.13 21.41
C ALA A 635 -5.71 -4.79 21.17
N LEU A 636 -5.61 -3.96 22.19
CA LEU A 636 -4.99 -2.65 22.12
C LEU A 636 -3.52 -2.70 22.56
N SER A 637 -2.76 -1.67 22.18
CA SER A 637 -1.33 -1.55 22.52
C SER A 637 -1.05 -1.41 24.02
N ASP A 638 -2.05 -1.00 24.81
CA ASP A 638 -1.97 -0.96 26.28
C ASP A 638 -2.08 -2.37 26.92
N GLY A 639 -2.27 -3.41 26.09
CA GLY A 639 -2.45 -4.80 26.52
C GLY A 639 -3.87 -5.16 26.92
N THR A 640 -4.84 -4.23 26.85
CA THR A 640 -6.24 -4.56 27.12
C THR A 640 -6.90 -5.21 25.89
N ILE A 641 -7.89 -6.08 26.15
CA ILE A 641 -8.78 -6.61 25.12
C ILE A 641 -10.17 -6.04 25.39
N ARG A 642 -10.74 -5.34 24.40
CA ARG A 642 -11.96 -4.56 24.60
C ARG A 642 -13.08 -4.93 23.65
N ALA A 643 -14.32 -4.88 24.15
CA ALA A 643 -15.56 -4.80 23.40
C ALA A 643 -16.42 -3.68 23.99
N TYR A 644 -17.17 -2.95 23.16
CA TYR A 644 -18.00 -1.80 23.62
C TYR A 644 -17.23 -0.72 24.41
N GLY A 645 -15.93 -0.57 24.18
CA GLY A 645 -15.09 0.34 24.96
C GLY A 645 -14.78 -0.13 26.39
N LYS A 646 -15.19 -1.34 26.77
CA LYS A 646 -14.93 -1.96 28.07
C LYS A 646 -13.92 -3.09 27.97
N CYS A 647 -13.26 -3.40 29.08
CA CYS A 647 -12.19 -4.37 29.13
C CYS A 647 -12.70 -5.79 29.46
N MET A 648 -12.10 -6.78 28.81
CA MET A 648 -12.11 -8.16 29.27
C MET A 648 -11.31 -8.22 30.57
N ASP A 649 -11.97 -8.42 31.70
CA ASP A 649 -11.40 -8.28 33.04
C ASP A 649 -11.58 -9.54 33.87
N ILE A 650 -10.63 -9.80 34.77
CA ILE A 650 -10.74 -10.85 35.78
C ILE A 650 -11.56 -10.30 36.97
N SER A 651 -12.74 -10.84 37.19
CA SER A 651 -13.66 -10.40 38.22
C SER A 651 -12.95 -10.17 39.55
N GLY A 652 -13.08 -8.94 40.06
CA GLY A 652 -12.48 -8.52 41.34
C GLY A 652 -10.96 -8.50 41.32
N ASN A 653 -10.35 -8.41 40.14
CA ASN A 653 -8.89 -8.40 39.96
C ASN A 653 -8.18 -9.60 40.64
N ALA A 654 -8.87 -10.75 40.65
CA ALA A 654 -8.46 -11.97 41.35
C ALA A 654 -7.31 -12.68 40.59
N THR A 655 -6.47 -13.42 41.31
CA THR A 655 -5.32 -14.13 40.73
C THR A 655 -5.41 -15.66 40.90
N ALA A 656 -6.48 -16.19 41.46
CA ALA A 656 -6.63 -17.63 41.69
C ALA A 656 -7.18 -18.36 40.48
N ASN A 657 -6.84 -19.64 40.31
CA ASN A 657 -7.53 -20.52 39.36
C ASN A 657 -9.04 -20.46 39.53
N PHE A 658 -9.78 -20.57 38.43
CA PHE A 658 -11.24 -20.51 38.36
C PHE A 658 -11.87 -19.12 38.57
N SER A 659 -11.07 -18.05 38.73
CA SER A 659 -11.59 -16.69 38.73
C SER A 659 -12.24 -16.38 37.38
N LYS A 660 -13.44 -15.79 37.44
CA LYS A 660 -14.30 -15.62 36.26
C LYS A 660 -13.93 -14.37 35.46
N ILE A 661 -14.18 -14.41 34.15
CA ILE A 661 -13.99 -13.31 33.26
C ILE A 661 -15.30 -12.56 33.08
N ILE A 662 -15.21 -11.24 33.11
CA ILE A 662 -16.33 -10.31 32.93
C ILE A 662 -15.96 -9.19 31.97
N LEU A 663 -16.97 -8.56 31.40
CA LEU A 663 -16.83 -7.25 30.76
C LEU A 663 -16.88 -6.18 31.85
N ASN A 664 -15.92 -5.28 31.93
CA ASN A 664 -15.88 -4.28 33.00
C ASN A 664 -15.38 -2.91 32.49
N ASP A 665 -15.63 -1.85 33.25
CA ASP A 665 -14.99 -0.56 32.97
C ASP A 665 -13.48 -0.72 33.08
N CYS A 666 -12.74 -0.20 32.08
CA CYS A 666 -11.30 -0.22 32.12
C CYS A 666 -10.80 0.71 33.26
N ASP A 667 -10.20 0.18 34.30
CA ASP A 667 -9.72 0.92 35.46
C ASP A 667 -8.19 0.91 35.61
N GLY A 668 -7.50 0.28 34.66
CA GLY A 668 -6.03 0.13 34.65
C GLY A 668 -5.54 -0.95 35.62
N SER A 669 -6.40 -1.81 36.09
CA SER A 669 -6.00 -2.94 36.93
C SER A 669 -5.27 -4.01 36.11
N GLY A 670 -4.45 -4.82 36.78
CA GLY A 670 -3.72 -5.87 36.10
C GLY A 670 -4.60 -7.02 35.60
N GLY A 671 -5.84 -7.14 36.07
CA GLY A 671 -6.82 -8.13 35.60
C GLY A 671 -7.26 -7.93 34.14
N GLU A 672 -7.10 -6.72 33.63
CA GLU A 672 -7.51 -6.31 32.29
C GLU A 672 -6.42 -6.53 31.23
N VAL A 673 -5.17 -6.81 31.63
CA VAL A 673 -4.02 -6.89 30.73
C VAL A 673 -3.83 -8.32 30.27
N TRP A 674 -3.78 -8.49 28.92
CA TRP A 674 -3.65 -9.78 28.29
C TRP A 674 -2.52 -9.76 27.27
N THR A 675 -1.74 -10.82 27.21
CA THR A 675 -0.65 -11.00 26.27
C THR A 675 -0.91 -12.23 25.40
N PRO A 676 -1.26 -12.05 24.11
CA PRO A 676 -1.32 -13.16 23.17
C PRO A 676 0.07 -13.80 23.01
N ARG A 677 0.14 -15.13 23.06
CA ARG A 677 1.36 -15.91 22.92
C ARG A 677 1.37 -16.71 21.61
N SER A 678 2.54 -17.08 21.16
CA SER A 678 2.71 -17.86 19.93
C SER A 678 2.11 -19.27 19.98
N ASP A 679 1.84 -19.81 21.19
CA ASP A 679 1.16 -21.08 21.40
C ASP A 679 -0.37 -20.94 21.35
N GLY A 680 -0.90 -19.75 21.07
CA GLY A 680 -2.33 -19.44 21.04
C GLY A 680 -2.93 -19.08 22.40
N SER A 681 -2.16 -19.12 23.49
CA SER A 681 -2.70 -18.75 24.80
C SER A 681 -2.81 -17.23 25.00
N LEU A 682 -3.86 -16.79 25.69
CA LEU A 682 -4.00 -15.43 26.18
C LEU A 682 -3.58 -15.39 27.67
N TYR A 683 -2.43 -14.78 27.92
CA TYR A 683 -1.78 -14.75 29.21
C TYR A 683 -2.07 -13.46 29.98
N ASN A 684 -2.48 -13.56 31.23
CA ASN A 684 -2.59 -12.42 32.10
C ASN A 684 -1.33 -12.31 32.99
N PRO A 685 -0.51 -11.25 32.84
CA PRO A 685 0.74 -11.12 33.59
C PRO A 685 0.59 -11.00 35.09
N GLN A 686 -0.49 -10.34 35.59
CA GLN A 686 -0.73 -10.16 37.01
C GLN A 686 -1.04 -11.48 37.71
N SER A 687 -1.92 -12.31 37.16
CA SER A 687 -2.28 -13.59 37.75
C SER A 687 -1.27 -14.69 37.47
N GLY A 688 -0.44 -14.55 36.42
CA GLY A 688 0.43 -15.61 35.93
C GLY A 688 -0.33 -16.74 35.24
N ARG A 689 -1.57 -16.51 34.80
CA ARG A 689 -2.51 -17.52 34.28
C ARG A 689 -2.97 -17.19 32.86
N CYS A 690 -3.63 -18.15 32.24
CA CYS A 690 -4.17 -18.04 30.89
C CYS A 690 -5.69 -18.04 30.88
N LEU A 691 -6.31 -17.37 29.93
CA LEU A 691 -7.72 -17.47 29.63
C LEU A 691 -8.06 -18.93 29.30
N ASP A 692 -9.12 -19.46 29.95
CA ASP A 692 -9.41 -20.87 29.96
C ASP A 692 -10.91 -21.15 29.83
N ASP A 693 -11.25 -22.10 28.96
CA ASP A 693 -12.58 -22.71 28.93
C ASP A 693 -12.67 -23.77 30.01
N PRO A 694 -13.58 -23.61 31.02
CA PRO A 694 -13.70 -24.54 32.12
C PRO A 694 -13.85 -26.00 31.70
N SER A 695 -12.83 -26.80 31.96
CA SER A 695 -12.82 -28.25 31.67
C SER A 695 -12.92 -28.62 30.19
N GLY A 696 -12.72 -27.66 29.27
CA GLY A 696 -12.85 -27.89 27.81
C GLY A 696 -14.26 -28.26 27.39
N VAL A 697 -15.28 -27.67 28.00
CA VAL A 697 -16.69 -28.10 27.85
C VAL A 697 -17.29 -27.66 26.51
N THR A 698 -16.84 -26.55 25.95
CA THR A 698 -17.31 -26.01 24.66
C THR A 698 -18.83 -25.89 24.49
N THR A 699 -19.54 -25.68 25.59
CA THR A 699 -21.00 -25.54 25.60
C THR A 699 -21.34 -24.05 25.64
N GLU A 700 -22.25 -23.61 24.76
CA GLU A 700 -22.75 -22.24 24.77
C GLU A 700 -23.21 -21.81 26.16
N GLY A 701 -22.85 -20.58 26.54
CA GLY A 701 -23.13 -20.05 27.87
C GLY A 701 -22.09 -20.43 28.95
N THR A 702 -21.03 -21.15 28.60
CA THR A 702 -19.93 -21.46 29.51
C THR A 702 -19.12 -20.22 29.80
N GLN A 703 -19.21 -19.68 31.03
CA GLN A 703 -18.45 -18.51 31.44
C GLN A 703 -16.95 -18.83 31.54
N LEU A 704 -16.12 -18.09 30.85
CA LEU A 704 -14.67 -18.23 30.84
C LEU A 704 -14.06 -17.90 32.21
N GLN A 705 -12.85 -18.38 32.43
CA GLN A 705 -12.09 -18.23 33.64
C GLN A 705 -10.59 -18.08 33.37
N ILE A 706 -9.79 -17.84 34.42
CA ILE A 706 -8.34 -18.05 34.33
C ILE A 706 -7.95 -19.38 34.95
N TYR A 707 -6.92 -20.01 34.41
CA TYR A 707 -6.33 -21.24 34.93
C TYR A 707 -4.81 -21.27 34.66
N ASP A 708 -4.09 -22.13 35.41
CA ASP A 708 -2.66 -22.33 35.18
C ASP A 708 -2.39 -22.64 33.68
N CYS A 709 -1.48 -21.92 33.06
CA CYS A 709 -1.16 -22.11 31.64
C CYS A 709 -0.63 -23.53 31.39
N ASN A 710 -1.28 -24.27 30.51
CA ASN A 710 -0.99 -25.70 30.30
C ASN A 710 -0.82 -26.09 28.82
N GLN A 711 -0.96 -25.12 27.91
CA GLN A 711 -0.84 -25.29 26.44
C GLN A 711 -1.84 -26.30 25.84
N LEU A 712 -2.91 -26.62 26.54
CA LEU A 712 -3.97 -27.50 26.05
C LEU A 712 -5.02 -26.72 25.25
N SER A 713 -5.81 -27.43 24.46
CA SER A 713 -6.88 -26.86 23.62
C SER A 713 -7.80 -25.87 24.34
N PRO A 714 -8.24 -26.07 25.64
CA PRO A 714 -9.07 -25.09 26.32
C PRO A 714 -8.47 -23.69 26.50
N GLN A 715 -7.18 -23.52 26.22
CA GLN A 715 -6.47 -22.25 26.38
C GLN A 715 -5.92 -21.71 25.05
N GLN A 716 -6.32 -22.30 23.92
CA GLN A 716 -5.85 -21.88 22.61
C GLN A 716 -6.89 -21.02 21.90
N TRP A 717 -6.57 -19.77 21.70
CA TRP A 717 -7.44 -18.73 21.12
C TRP A 717 -6.81 -18.15 19.87
N LYS A 718 -7.64 -17.87 18.87
CA LYS A 718 -7.22 -17.16 17.67
C LYS A 718 -7.77 -15.73 17.77
N MET A 719 -6.85 -14.76 17.79
CA MET A 719 -7.17 -13.34 17.80
C MET A 719 -7.67 -12.86 16.43
N PRO A 720 -8.45 -11.76 16.38
CA PRO A 720 -8.77 -11.07 15.14
C PRO A 720 -7.50 -10.68 14.38
N SER A 721 -7.54 -10.73 13.06
CA SER A 721 -6.39 -10.44 12.20
C SER A 721 -6.78 -9.52 11.04
#